data_df67882e47517b0b3c72bd129c7f65bf
#
_entry.id   df67882e47517b0b3c72bd129c7f65bf
#
_cell.length_a   1.000
_cell.length_b   1.000
_cell.length_c   1.000
_cell.angle_alpha   90.00
_cell.angle_beta   90.00
_cell.angle_gamma   90.00
#
_symmetry.space_group_name_H-M   'P 1'
#
loop_
_entity.id
_entity.type
_entity.pdbx_description
1 polymer ?
#
loop_
_entity_poly.entity_id
_entity_poly.type
_entity_poly.pdbx_seq_one_letter_code
_entity_poly.pdbx_strand_id
1 'polypeptide(L)'
;MHVPAPLRFPLCAVVLAFIDGCSTVSAQPLQPSDYQRAERVHDSHLRGALRNASVVPNWLADGRFWYEREDARGRRQAVLVDPLQATGEVLFEPAALDSAVAPFGASGPRLRLASVQATDDGLRLRFSGEAPIDCRWPRWQCAPSQDAMPPADALLSPAGDAWLQVRDHNLWLQSPGTAARALTTGGEPGHGYGVLPDFTLRGIPRRQGRMPVRPFAVGWSPDGRYVAGIRYDERALQDYPYLESTPANSARPRVHTVKLGVLGDAQQVRDSLYIVDVRNGRQQDITLPEGWNILSEAGILGWDGGRLYAAMAHFGMPRRLRLVEIDAGSGALRTVLEESSDTRLQLNVYSYNRPAVAILPGRDTAVWFSQRDGWGHLYRVRLSDGKVMGQLTGGRWAVRDLLGVDSAGDWAYFSAGGVEGGDPYVRGLYRVPLHGGAVQRLAADGDDHLVDAGTAMLFGGRAPQALSPGGGYLVDTVSSLAQPPRTVLRASDDGREVMVLEAADAQAVVTAGWRPPRRERLLAADGRTPIFATIYLPRDYRDDGSFPVIDAMYGGSFISNAPVTYAEAVSALNPVSRASLAELGFMVVSIDARGTGGRNKAFHDSSFLRAADVQLDDHVAALRQLGERYPGIDLERVGIYGHSFGGYSAARALLRYPTFYKVGVASAGSHNFQGMYGGALHGMDRLFGGVLPATPTAEGVPAPFAGLDNAALAGNLRGHLLLVYGELDENAPPALTLQLAAALNKAQRSYDLLYLARQDHELFRNDATYTHRMWDYFVRHLAGQQPPDTVLAPLPGGPG
;
A
#
# COMPACT_ATOMS: atom_id res chain seq x y z
N MET A 1 -28.17 -95.10 -11.20
CA MET A 1 -29.38 -95.13 -10.39
C MET A 1 -29.90 -93.71 -10.20
N HIS A 2 -31.17 -93.53 -10.46
CA HIS A 2 -31.86 -92.28 -10.69
C HIS A 2 -31.83 -91.33 -9.52
N VAL A 3 -31.64 -90.06 -9.83
CA VAL A 3 -31.88 -88.92 -8.95
C VAL A 3 -33.06 -88.18 -9.51
N PRO A 4 -34.09 -87.86 -8.72
CA PRO A 4 -35.18 -86.99 -9.15
C PRO A 4 -34.87 -85.51 -8.77
N ALA A 5 -35.30 -84.60 -9.65
CA ALA A 5 -35.16 -83.15 -9.53
C ALA A 5 -36.19 -82.58 -8.54
N PRO A 6 -35.91 -81.47 -7.88
CA PRO A 6 -36.88 -80.72 -7.06
C PRO A 6 -37.57 -79.57 -7.85
N LEU A 7 -38.84 -79.46 -7.52
CA LEU A 7 -39.81 -78.48 -8.00
C LEU A 7 -39.38 -77.00 -7.63
N ARG A 8 -39.56 -76.10 -8.58
CA ARG A 8 -39.52 -74.68 -8.41
C ARG A 8 -40.84 -74.09 -7.95
N PHE A 9 -40.86 -73.32 -6.88
CA PHE A 9 -41.95 -72.37 -6.56
C PHE A 9 -41.45 -70.96 -6.78
N PRO A 10 -42.25 -70.02 -7.36
CA PRO A 10 -41.85 -68.62 -7.53
C PRO A 10 -42.17 -67.83 -6.26
N LEU A 11 -41.16 -67.22 -5.63
CA LEU A 11 -41.34 -66.15 -4.63
C LEU A 11 -41.44 -64.82 -5.35
N CYS A 12 -42.65 -64.20 -5.31
CA CYS A 12 -42.78 -62.78 -5.61
C CYS A 12 -42.14 -61.94 -4.52
N ALA A 13 -40.94 -61.32 -4.77
CA ALA A 13 -40.39 -60.28 -3.94
C ALA A 13 -40.93 -58.92 -4.38
N VAL A 14 -41.76 -58.30 -3.55
CA VAL A 14 -42.15 -56.88 -3.71
C VAL A 14 -40.96 -56.05 -3.22
N VAL A 15 -40.24 -55.40 -4.14
CA VAL A 15 -39.23 -54.40 -3.84
C VAL A 15 -39.99 -53.11 -3.68
N LEU A 16 -40.13 -52.61 -2.44
CA LEU A 16 -40.47 -51.26 -2.13
C LEU A 16 -39.21 -50.38 -2.38
N ALA A 17 -39.19 -49.69 -3.52
CA ALA A 17 -38.23 -48.64 -3.79
C ALA A 17 -38.63 -47.41 -2.97
N PHE A 18 -37.92 -47.17 -1.85
CA PHE A 18 -37.86 -45.83 -1.26
C PHE A 18 -36.98 -44.98 -2.18
N ILE A 19 -37.59 -44.12 -2.96
CA ILE A 19 -36.94 -43.03 -3.63
C ILE A 19 -36.78 -41.94 -2.58
N ASP A 20 -35.62 -41.91 -1.91
CA ASP A 20 -35.13 -40.74 -1.20
C ASP A 20 -34.93 -39.66 -2.25
N GLY A 21 -35.94 -38.83 -2.40
CA GLY A 21 -35.87 -37.60 -3.18
C GLY A 21 -35.00 -36.55 -2.47
N CYS A 22 -33.69 -36.82 -2.35
CA CYS A 22 -32.73 -35.76 -2.08
C CYS A 22 -32.58 -34.97 -3.38
N SER A 23 -33.44 -33.97 -3.55
CA SER A 23 -33.26 -32.97 -4.61
C SER A 23 -32.00 -32.18 -4.30
N THR A 24 -30.87 -32.69 -4.79
CA THR A 24 -29.68 -31.82 -4.92
C THR A 24 -30.08 -30.68 -5.86
N VAL A 25 -30.28 -29.50 -5.31
CA VAL A 25 -30.40 -28.29 -6.11
C VAL A 25 -29.06 -28.14 -6.81
N SER A 26 -28.95 -28.71 -8.00
CA SER A 26 -27.76 -28.50 -8.85
C SER A 26 -27.68 -27.00 -9.14
N ALA A 27 -26.65 -26.33 -8.66
CA ALA A 27 -26.39 -24.93 -9.04
C ALA A 27 -26.39 -24.88 -10.58
N GLN A 28 -27.13 -23.94 -11.15
CA GLN A 28 -27.14 -23.78 -12.61
C GLN A 28 -25.70 -23.49 -13.08
N PRO A 29 -25.26 -24.12 -14.18
CA PRO A 29 -23.95 -23.82 -14.75
C PRO A 29 -23.78 -22.31 -15.04
N LEU A 30 -22.63 -21.77 -14.68
CA LEU A 30 -22.29 -20.38 -14.98
C LEU A 30 -22.35 -20.13 -16.48
N GLN A 31 -22.91 -18.98 -16.84
CA GLN A 31 -23.07 -18.54 -18.22
C GLN A 31 -22.08 -17.40 -18.54
N PRO A 32 -21.81 -17.10 -19.84
CA PRO A 32 -21.01 -15.94 -20.22
C PRO A 32 -21.48 -14.63 -19.58
N SER A 33 -22.79 -14.46 -19.39
CA SER A 33 -23.36 -13.28 -18.72
C SER A 33 -22.94 -13.13 -17.26
N ASP A 34 -22.61 -14.23 -16.56
CA ASP A 34 -22.13 -14.21 -15.18
C ASP A 34 -20.72 -13.63 -15.11
N TYR A 35 -19.86 -14.04 -16.04
CA TYR A 35 -18.51 -13.48 -16.19
C TYR A 35 -18.56 -12.00 -16.58
N GLN A 36 -19.45 -11.60 -17.48
CA GLN A 36 -19.65 -10.19 -17.81
C GLN A 36 -20.12 -9.35 -16.61
N ARG A 37 -20.95 -9.91 -15.72
CA ARG A 37 -21.31 -9.23 -14.47
C ARG A 37 -20.11 -9.11 -13.54
N ALA A 38 -19.36 -10.19 -13.35
CA ALA A 38 -18.15 -10.19 -12.54
C ALA A 38 -17.09 -9.19 -13.06
N GLU A 39 -16.96 -9.07 -14.39
CA GLU A 39 -16.08 -8.09 -15.04
C GLU A 39 -16.50 -6.65 -14.74
N ARG A 40 -17.80 -6.32 -14.84
CA ARG A 40 -18.30 -4.97 -14.52
C ARG A 40 -18.00 -4.51 -13.11
N VAL A 41 -17.96 -5.42 -12.14
CA VAL A 41 -17.62 -5.10 -10.74
C VAL A 41 -16.17 -5.41 -10.38
N HIS A 42 -15.31 -5.61 -11.37
CA HIS A 42 -13.88 -5.75 -11.12
C HIS A 42 -13.26 -4.43 -10.66
N ASP A 43 -12.33 -4.49 -9.72
CA ASP A 43 -11.68 -3.33 -9.09
C ASP A 43 -11.12 -2.32 -10.09
N SER A 44 -10.57 -2.79 -11.22
CA SER A 44 -10.02 -1.91 -12.26
C SER A 44 -11.09 -1.06 -12.97
N HIS A 45 -12.29 -1.61 -13.19
CA HIS A 45 -13.42 -0.87 -13.74
C HIS A 45 -14.02 0.08 -12.71
N LEU A 46 -14.18 -0.38 -11.47
CA LEU A 46 -14.82 0.39 -10.42
C LEU A 46 -13.95 1.56 -9.93
N ARG A 47 -12.63 1.45 -10.00
CA ARG A 47 -11.70 2.51 -9.58
C ARG A 47 -11.95 3.84 -10.29
N GLY A 48 -12.20 3.81 -11.58
CA GLY A 48 -12.56 5.00 -12.36
C GLY A 48 -14.04 5.37 -12.27
N ALA A 49 -14.90 4.47 -11.78
CA ALA A 49 -16.34 4.67 -11.66
C ALA A 49 -16.73 5.44 -10.37
N LEU A 50 -15.92 5.38 -9.32
CA LEU A 50 -16.10 6.16 -8.10
C LEU A 50 -15.36 7.50 -8.23
N ARG A 51 -16.09 8.57 -8.58
CA ARG A 51 -15.50 9.88 -8.81
C ARG A 51 -15.52 10.73 -7.55
N ASN A 52 -14.54 11.64 -7.41
CA ASN A 52 -14.42 12.59 -6.32
C ASN A 52 -14.45 11.93 -4.92
N ALA A 53 -13.84 10.75 -4.81
CA ALA A 53 -13.85 9.98 -3.58
C ALA A 53 -12.99 10.59 -2.45
N SER A 54 -12.13 11.54 -2.77
CA SER A 54 -11.31 12.28 -1.81
C SER A 54 -10.91 13.64 -2.35
N VAL A 55 -10.57 14.56 -1.48
CA VAL A 55 -9.99 15.86 -1.81
C VAL A 55 -8.55 15.92 -1.29
N VAL A 56 -7.62 16.25 -2.17
CA VAL A 56 -6.22 16.51 -1.81
C VAL A 56 -6.01 18.02 -1.84
N PRO A 57 -5.94 18.70 -0.69
CA PRO A 57 -5.83 20.15 -0.65
C PRO A 57 -4.41 20.60 -1.03
N ASN A 58 -4.31 21.64 -1.84
CA ASN A 58 -3.07 22.35 -2.16
C ASN A 58 -3.17 23.73 -1.51
N TRP A 59 -2.65 23.86 -0.29
CA TRP A 59 -2.73 25.09 0.48
C TRP A 59 -1.90 26.20 -0.14
N LEU A 60 -2.45 27.40 -0.15
CA LEU A 60 -1.76 28.64 -0.49
C LEU A 60 -1.25 29.35 0.78
N ALA A 61 -0.31 30.26 0.59
CA ALA A 61 0.29 30.99 1.71
C ALA A 61 -0.71 31.87 2.49
N ASP A 62 -1.81 32.26 1.87
CA ASP A 62 -2.88 33.07 2.47
C ASP A 62 -3.95 32.25 3.22
N GLY A 63 -3.76 30.95 3.31
CA GLY A 63 -4.69 30.03 4.00
C GLY A 63 -5.84 29.51 3.15
N ARG A 64 -6.00 29.97 1.91
CA ARG A 64 -6.86 29.35 0.92
C ARG A 64 -6.21 28.08 0.42
N PHE A 65 -6.98 27.21 -0.24
CA PHE A 65 -6.44 26.05 -0.94
C PHE A 65 -7.21 25.74 -2.22
N TRP A 66 -6.58 25.03 -3.11
CA TRP A 66 -7.25 24.50 -4.30
C TRP A 66 -7.12 22.97 -4.35
N TYR A 67 -8.08 22.34 -5.02
CA TYR A 67 -8.06 20.91 -5.30
C TYR A 67 -8.63 20.63 -6.67
N GLU A 68 -8.31 19.45 -7.23
CA GLU A 68 -8.88 19.00 -8.49
C GLU A 68 -10.07 18.09 -8.22
N ARG A 69 -11.10 18.21 -9.06
CA ARG A 69 -12.27 17.32 -9.11
C ARG A 69 -12.63 16.97 -10.54
N GLU A 70 -13.55 16.01 -10.71
CA GLU A 70 -14.22 15.74 -11.98
C GLU A 70 -15.65 16.29 -11.96
N ASP A 71 -16.06 16.96 -13.05
CA ASP A 71 -17.44 17.37 -13.24
C ASP A 71 -18.35 16.17 -13.63
N ALA A 72 -19.65 16.41 -13.78
CA ALA A 72 -20.63 15.37 -14.14
C ALA A 72 -20.32 14.68 -15.49
N ARG A 73 -19.47 15.26 -16.34
CA ARG A 73 -19.03 14.70 -17.62
C ARG A 73 -17.65 14.04 -17.54
N GLY A 74 -17.06 13.92 -16.34
CA GLY A 74 -15.74 13.38 -16.13
C GLY A 74 -14.59 14.30 -16.56
N ARG A 75 -14.85 15.61 -16.75
CA ARG A 75 -13.82 16.58 -17.11
C ARG A 75 -13.22 17.20 -15.86
N ARG A 76 -11.91 17.35 -15.83
CA ARG A 76 -11.19 17.93 -14.68
C ARG A 76 -11.49 19.42 -14.53
N GLN A 77 -11.71 19.82 -13.28
CA GLN A 77 -11.83 21.19 -12.83
C GLN A 77 -10.93 21.39 -11.60
N ALA A 78 -10.46 22.61 -11.38
CA ALA A 78 -9.86 22.98 -10.10
C ALA A 78 -10.82 23.93 -9.36
N VAL A 79 -10.97 23.69 -8.05
CA VAL A 79 -11.78 24.50 -7.14
C VAL A 79 -10.87 25.22 -6.17
N LEU A 80 -11.01 26.53 -6.06
CA LEU A 80 -10.40 27.34 -5.02
C LEU A 80 -11.38 27.43 -3.82
N VAL A 81 -10.88 27.16 -2.63
CA VAL A 81 -11.66 27.24 -1.39
C VAL A 81 -11.10 28.36 -0.51
N ASP A 82 -11.98 29.20 -0.02
CA ASP A 82 -11.71 30.15 1.05
C ASP A 82 -12.34 29.62 2.35
N PRO A 83 -11.53 29.08 3.26
CA PRO A 83 -12.03 28.55 4.54
C PRO A 83 -12.69 29.59 5.44
N LEU A 84 -12.23 30.84 5.38
CA LEU A 84 -12.78 31.93 6.22
C LEU A 84 -14.18 32.33 5.78
N GLN A 85 -14.43 32.33 4.48
CA GLN A 85 -15.72 32.67 3.91
C GLN A 85 -16.65 31.45 3.73
N ALA A 86 -16.10 30.23 3.94
CA ALA A 86 -16.77 28.96 3.65
C ALA A 86 -17.32 28.90 2.21
N THR A 87 -16.51 29.34 1.25
CA THR A 87 -16.86 29.37 -0.18
C THR A 87 -15.90 28.56 -1.01
N GLY A 88 -16.45 27.96 -2.10
CA GLY A 88 -15.67 27.26 -3.11
C GLY A 88 -16.00 27.80 -4.50
N GLU A 89 -15.00 28.11 -5.28
CA GLU A 89 -15.14 28.67 -6.62
C GLU A 89 -14.35 27.88 -7.65
N VAL A 90 -14.96 27.55 -8.79
CA VAL A 90 -14.30 26.86 -9.90
C VAL A 90 -13.31 27.81 -10.59
N LEU A 91 -12.02 27.50 -10.53
CA LEU A 91 -10.95 28.31 -11.12
C LEU A 91 -11.00 28.30 -12.67
N PHE A 92 -11.43 27.20 -13.25
CA PHE A 92 -11.63 27.13 -14.69
C PHE A 92 -12.77 26.18 -15.04
N GLU A 93 -13.65 26.66 -15.91
CA GLU A 93 -14.55 25.82 -16.67
C GLU A 93 -13.79 25.27 -17.88
N PRO A 94 -13.87 23.97 -18.21
CA PRO A 94 -13.10 23.39 -19.30
C PRO A 94 -13.27 24.10 -20.63
N ALA A 95 -14.48 24.58 -20.96
CA ALA A 95 -14.75 25.33 -22.19
C ALA A 95 -14.12 26.73 -22.19
N ALA A 96 -14.07 27.40 -21.04
CA ALA A 96 -13.42 28.68 -20.89
C ALA A 96 -11.89 28.52 -21.01
N LEU A 97 -11.32 27.50 -20.42
CA LEU A 97 -9.90 27.18 -20.57
C LEU A 97 -9.57 26.88 -22.04
N ASP A 98 -10.34 25.98 -22.69
CA ASP A 98 -10.15 25.66 -24.11
C ASP A 98 -10.13 26.91 -25.00
N SER A 99 -11.08 27.82 -24.76
CA SER A 99 -11.17 29.09 -25.52
C SER A 99 -9.97 30.00 -25.26
N ALA A 100 -9.51 30.07 -24.02
CA ALA A 100 -8.41 30.93 -23.63
C ALA A 100 -7.05 30.45 -24.14
N VAL A 101 -6.85 29.12 -24.27
CA VAL A 101 -5.57 28.52 -24.70
C VAL A 101 -5.51 28.21 -26.21
N ALA A 102 -6.64 28.19 -26.90
CA ALA A 102 -6.73 27.90 -28.35
C ALA A 102 -5.78 28.75 -29.21
N PRO A 103 -5.59 30.08 -28.97
CA PRO A 103 -4.66 30.90 -29.73
C PRO A 103 -3.19 30.42 -29.68
N PHE A 104 -2.85 29.59 -28.72
CA PHE A 104 -1.49 29.04 -28.51
C PHE A 104 -1.35 27.61 -29.04
N GLY A 105 -2.34 27.10 -29.78
CA GLY A 105 -2.32 25.72 -30.31
C GLY A 105 -2.48 24.63 -29.24
N ALA A 106 -2.93 24.99 -28.03
CA ALA A 106 -3.14 24.06 -26.94
C ALA A 106 -4.63 23.70 -26.78
N SER A 107 -4.89 22.57 -26.10
CA SER A 107 -6.26 22.16 -25.76
C SER A 107 -6.37 21.84 -24.29
N GLY A 108 -7.45 22.28 -23.64
CA GLY A 108 -7.71 22.08 -22.21
C GLY A 108 -7.65 20.62 -21.75
N PRO A 109 -8.18 19.62 -22.48
CA PRO A 109 -8.12 18.22 -22.08
C PRO A 109 -6.70 17.65 -21.95
N ARG A 110 -5.71 18.24 -22.62
CA ARG A 110 -4.29 17.86 -22.55
C ARG A 110 -3.51 18.62 -21.50
N LEU A 111 -4.05 19.71 -20.99
CA LEU A 111 -3.40 20.54 -19.99
C LEU A 111 -3.70 20.01 -18.58
N ARG A 112 -2.68 20.03 -17.72
CA ARG A 112 -2.81 19.71 -16.29
C ARG A 112 -2.41 20.91 -15.48
N LEU A 113 -3.19 21.24 -14.46
CA LEU A 113 -2.82 22.31 -13.54
C LEU A 113 -1.58 21.87 -12.75
N ALA A 114 -0.47 22.61 -12.93
CA ALA A 114 0.80 22.30 -12.29
C ALA A 114 0.99 23.10 -11.01
N SER A 115 0.60 24.41 -11.01
CA SER A 115 0.69 25.25 -9.81
C SER A 115 -0.30 26.39 -9.87
N VAL A 116 -0.61 26.92 -8.68
CA VAL A 116 -1.39 28.14 -8.47
C VAL A 116 -0.60 29.07 -7.56
N GLN A 117 -0.45 30.33 -7.96
CA GLN A 117 0.25 31.37 -7.20
C GLN A 117 -0.65 32.58 -7.03
N ALA A 118 -0.70 33.14 -5.81
CA ALA A 118 -1.36 34.42 -5.59
C ALA A 118 -0.58 35.55 -6.26
N THR A 119 -1.30 36.50 -6.88
CA THR A 119 -0.77 37.76 -7.47
C THR A 119 -1.56 38.93 -6.93
N ASP A 120 -1.10 40.14 -7.14
CA ASP A 120 -1.76 41.35 -6.64
C ASP A 120 -3.20 41.54 -7.20
N ASP A 121 -3.49 40.94 -8.35
CA ASP A 121 -4.75 41.09 -9.09
C ASP A 121 -5.55 39.79 -9.27
N GLY A 122 -5.14 38.71 -8.60
CA GLY A 122 -5.82 37.41 -8.71
C GLY A 122 -4.90 36.23 -8.48
N LEU A 123 -5.05 35.20 -9.32
CA LEU A 123 -4.21 34.00 -9.29
C LEU A 123 -3.55 33.77 -10.65
N ARG A 124 -2.28 33.39 -10.62
CA ARG A 124 -1.58 32.86 -11.78
C ARG A 124 -1.70 31.34 -11.75
N LEU A 125 -2.36 30.77 -12.77
CA LEU A 125 -2.51 29.34 -12.99
C LEU A 125 -1.48 28.90 -14.01
N ARG A 126 -0.63 27.95 -13.66
CA ARG A 126 0.33 27.33 -14.58
C ARG A 126 -0.14 25.97 -14.99
N PHE A 127 -0.27 25.74 -16.28
CA PHE A 127 -0.64 24.46 -16.87
C PHE A 127 0.57 23.78 -17.52
N SER A 128 0.70 22.46 -17.36
CA SER A 128 1.69 21.62 -18.04
C SER A 128 1.05 20.84 -19.18
N GLY A 129 1.75 20.74 -20.31
CA GLY A 129 1.31 20.06 -21.52
C GLY A 129 2.36 20.16 -22.60
N GLU A 130 2.02 19.91 -23.87
CA GLU A 130 2.93 20.06 -25.01
C GLU A 130 3.41 21.52 -25.17
N ALA A 131 2.53 22.48 -24.83
CA ALA A 131 2.86 23.89 -24.71
C ALA A 131 2.48 24.38 -23.31
N PRO A 132 3.42 24.60 -22.40
CA PRO A 132 3.14 25.14 -21.07
C PRO A 132 2.60 26.56 -21.19
N ILE A 133 1.51 26.83 -20.47
CA ILE A 133 0.79 28.11 -20.52
C ILE A 133 0.60 28.63 -19.10
N ASP A 134 0.81 29.92 -18.92
CA ASP A 134 0.44 30.68 -17.75
C ASP A 134 -0.84 31.45 -18.02
N CYS A 135 -1.84 31.30 -17.16
CA CYS A 135 -3.09 32.04 -17.22
C CYS A 135 -3.29 32.83 -15.92
N ARG A 136 -3.82 34.05 -16.02
CA ARG A 136 -4.25 34.83 -14.85
C ARG A 136 -5.76 34.71 -14.70
N TRP A 137 -6.17 34.27 -13.54
CA TRP A 137 -7.56 34.19 -13.13
C TRP A 137 -7.89 35.42 -12.24
N PRO A 138 -9.09 35.98 -12.28
CA PRO A 138 -10.31 35.52 -12.98
C PRO A 138 -10.46 36.00 -14.42
N ARG A 139 -9.55 36.81 -14.94
CA ARG A 139 -9.68 37.43 -16.25
C ARG A 139 -9.26 36.57 -17.45
N TRP A 140 -8.77 35.36 -17.21
CA TRP A 140 -8.29 34.43 -18.26
C TRP A 140 -7.30 35.06 -19.24
N GLN A 141 -6.39 35.83 -18.74
CA GLN A 141 -5.27 36.36 -19.53
C GLN A 141 -4.18 35.29 -19.60
N CYS A 142 -4.15 34.55 -20.71
CA CYS A 142 -3.21 33.48 -20.94
C CYS A 142 -2.07 33.92 -21.86
N ALA A 143 -0.88 33.39 -21.63
CA ALA A 143 0.30 33.55 -22.47
C ALA A 143 1.13 32.26 -22.42
N PRO A 144 1.93 31.97 -23.46
CA PRO A 144 2.93 30.91 -23.34
C PRO A 144 3.82 31.16 -22.13
N SER A 145 4.07 30.13 -21.34
CA SER A 145 4.95 30.25 -20.17
C SER A 145 6.36 30.62 -20.66
N GLN A 146 6.90 31.70 -20.11
CA GLN A 146 8.28 32.13 -20.40
C GLN A 146 9.30 31.38 -19.56
N ASP A 147 8.84 30.72 -18.49
CA ASP A 147 9.68 29.93 -17.63
C ASP A 147 9.85 28.51 -18.18
N ALA A 148 11.07 28.03 -18.14
CA ALA A 148 11.31 26.61 -18.41
C ALA A 148 10.50 25.77 -17.44
N MET A 149 9.65 24.87 -17.99
CA MET A 149 8.92 23.90 -17.15
C MET A 149 9.91 22.87 -16.60
N PRO A 150 9.84 22.57 -15.30
CA PRO A 150 10.61 21.47 -14.76
C PRO A 150 10.18 20.18 -15.46
N PRO A 151 11.12 19.33 -15.87
CA PRO A 151 10.81 18.01 -16.43
C PRO A 151 9.97 17.16 -15.47
N ALA A 152 9.25 16.18 -15.99
CA ALA A 152 8.39 15.30 -15.20
C ALA A 152 9.14 14.49 -14.12
N ASP A 153 10.43 14.28 -14.33
CA ASP A 153 11.37 13.64 -13.42
C ASP A 153 12.08 14.60 -12.44
N ALA A 154 11.73 15.88 -12.44
CA ALA A 154 12.34 16.87 -11.58
C ALA A 154 11.77 16.84 -10.15
N LEU A 155 12.62 17.17 -9.16
CA LEU A 155 12.25 17.43 -7.78
C LEU A 155 12.31 18.95 -7.53
N LEU A 156 11.16 19.59 -7.38
CA LEU A 156 11.04 21.03 -7.19
C LEU A 156 11.57 21.48 -5.83
N SER A 157 12.16 22.68 -5.80
CA SER A 157 12.44 23.41 -4.56
C SER A 157 11.14 23.80 -3.84
N PRO A 158 11.18 24.10 -2.54
CA PRO A 158 9.99 24.56 -1.80
C PRO A 158 9.33 25.79 -2.39
N ALA A 159 10.13 26.73 -2.92
CA ALA A 159 9.63 27.94 -3.59
C ALA A 159 9.15 27.70 -5.03
N GLY A 160 9.46 26.55 -5.62
CA GLY A 160 9.15 26.23 -7.01
C GLY A 160 10.01 26.96 -8.06
N ASP A 161 11.05 27.63 -7.63
CA ASP A 161 11.96 28.49 -8.42
C ASP A 161 13.21 27.76 -8.92
N ALA A 162 13.41 26.52 -8.50
CA ALA A 162 14.49 25.65 -8.92
C ALA A 162 14.06 24.18 -8.85
N TRP A 163 14.84 23.31 -9.49
CA TRP A 163 14.61 21.86 -9.42
C TRP A 163 15.90 21.06 -9.50
N LEU A 164 15.82 19.82 -9.00
CA LEU A 164 16.88 18.82 -9.08
C LEU A 164 16.55 17.76 -10.11
N GLN A 165 17.55 17.29 -10.82
CA GLN A 165 17.55 16.11 -11.67
C GLN A 165 18.78 15.26 -11.42
N VAL A 166 18.73 13.98 -11.76
CA VAL A 166 19.91 13.10 -11.75
C VAL A 166 20.53 13.07 -13.16
N ARG A 167 21.83 13.34 -13.26
CA ARG A 167 22.62 13.16 -14.48
C ARG A 167 23.97 12.55 -14.09
N ASP A 168 24.41 11.53 -14.79
CA ASP A 168 25.69 10.85 -14.56
C ASP A 168 25.94 10.54 -13.07
N HIS A 169 24.94 9.92 -12.43
CA HIS A 169 24.97 9.53 -11.01
C HIS A 169 25.08 10.67 -10.01
N ASN A 170 24.91 11.93 -10.44
CA ASN A 170 24.97 13.11 -9.58
C ASN A 170 23.69 13.94 -9.65
N LEU A 171 23.41 14.69 -8.59
CA LEU A 171 22.36 15.69 -8.58
C LEU A 171 22.80 16.94 -9.31
N TRP A 172 21.93 17.44 -10.18
CA TRP A 172 22.08 18.70 -10.90
C TRP A 172 20.97 19.64 -10.50
N LEU A 173 21.35 20.88 -10.25
CA LEU A 173 20.44 21.96 -9.94
C LEU A 173 20.23 22.83 -11.17
N GLN A 174 18.98 23.18 -11.42
CA GLN A 174 18.60 24.13 -12.47
C GLN A 174 17.53 25.08 -11.96
N SER A 175 17.64 26.35 -12.35
CA SER A 175 16.58 27.38 -12.18
C SER A 175 16.22 27.95 -13.54
N PRO A 176 15.00 28.51 -13.72
CA PRO A 176 14.60 29.15 -14.96
C PRO A 176 15.62 30.19 -15.42
N GLY A 177 15.95 30.19 -16.72
CA GLY A 177 16.90 31.15 -17.30
C GLY A 177 18.37 30.96 -16.94
N THR A 178 18.73 29.93 -16.16
CA THR A 178 20.12 29.64 -15.78
C THR A 178 20.61 28.32 -16.37
N ALA A 179 21.93 28.21 -16.56
CA ALA A 179 22.54 26.93 -16.93
C ALA A 179 22.46 25.94 -15.76
N ALA A 180 22.18 24.66 -16.04
CA ALA A 180 22.24 23.63 -15.05
C ALA A 180 23.66 23.49 -14.48
N ARG A 181 23.81 23.31 -13.17
CA ARG A 181 25.07 23.05 -12.51
C ARG A 181 25.04 21.78 -11.69
N ALA A 182 26.15 21.08 -11.61
CA ALA A 182 26.30 19.95 -10.71
C ALA A 182 26.17 20.41 -9.26
N LEU A 183 25.33 19.76 -8.49
CA LEU A 183 25.15 20.00 -7.05
C LEU A 183 25.97 19.01 -6.23
N THR A 184 26.13 17.78 -6.71
CA THR A 184 27.01 16.76 -6.12
C THR A 184 28.08 16.32 -7.10
N THR A 185 29.16 15.77 -6.56
CA THR A 185 30.27 15.19 -7.32
C THR A 185 30.68 13.83 -6.72
N GLY A 186 31.34 12.99 -7.51
CA GLY A 186 31.79 11.67 -7.03
C GLY A 186 30.70 10.58 -7.03
N GLY A 187 29.58 10.83 -7.72
CA GLY A 187 28.61 9.78 -8.03
C GLY A 187 29.16 8.84 -9.10
N GLU A 188 28.93 7.53 -8.91
CA GLU A 188 29.37 6.47 -9.81
C GLU A 188 28.32 5.35 -9.90
N PRO A 189 28.40 4.45 -10.89
CA PRO A 189 27.49 3.31 -11.00
C PRO A 189 27.46 2.48 -9.70
N GLY A 190 26.24 2.18 -9.22
CA GLY A 190 26.02 1.47 -7.96
C GLY A 190 26.30 2.29 -6.69
N HIS A 191 26.68 3.58 -6.82
CA HIS A 191 26.89 4.49 -5.69
C HIS A 191 26.68 5.94 -6.11
N GLY A 192 25.49 6.28 -6.52
CA GLY A 192 25.13 7.63 -7.00
C GLY A 192 24.31 8.46 -5.99
N TYR A 193 24.16 9.74 -6.29
CA TYR A 193 23.34 10.69 -5.53
C TYR A 193 21.96 10.83 -6.17
N GLY A 194 20.92 10.51 -5.42
CA GLY A 194 19.53 10.54 -5.91
C GLY A 194 19.24 9.48 -6.98
N VAL A 195 20.14 8.53 -7.20
CA VAL A 195 19.98 7.44 -8.15
C VAL A 195 19.00 6.41 -7.58
N LEU A 196 18.15 5.87 -8.43
CA LEU A 196 17.26 4.78 -8.08
C LEU A 196 18.09 3.51 -7.84
N PRO A 197 18.06 2.94 -6.63
CA PRO A 197 18.78 1.68 -6.37
C PRO A 197 18.20 0.51 -7.14
N ASP A 198 19.02 -0.50 -7.39
CA ASP A 198 18.63 -1.69 -8.12
C ASP A 198 17.56 -2.54 -7.42
N PHE A 199 17.50 -2.50 -6.09
CA PHE A 199 16.46 -3.17 -5.32
C PHE A 199 15.06 -2.50 -5.38
N THR A 200 14.91 -1.41 -6.10
CA THR A 200 13.65 -0.65 -6.13
C THR A 200 12.62 -1.34 -7.01
N LEU A 201 11.38 -1.37 -6.54
CA LEU A 201 10.24 -1.86 -7.32
C LEU A 201 10.15 -1.17 -8.69
N ARG A 202 9.89 -1.97 -9.74
CA ARG A 202 9.78 -1.50 -11.13
C ARG A 202 11.06 -0.79 -11.62
N GLY A 203 12.21 -1.20 -11.13
CA GLY A 203 13.51 -0.67 -11.55
C GLY A 203 13.78 -0.96 -13.02
N ILE A 204 13.50 -2.18 -13.52
CA ILE A 204 13.69 -2.54 -14.92
C ILE A 204 12.89 -1.63 -15.87
N PRO A 205 11.54 -1.42 -15.71
CA PRO A 205 10.80 -0.46 -16.52
C PRO A 205 11.35 0.97 -16.48
N ARG A 206 11.79 1.41 -15.30
CA ARG A 206 12.36 2.76 -15.12
C ARG A 206 13.69 2.91 -15.81
N ARG A 207 14.60 1.93 -15.66
CA ARG A 207 15.91 1.90 -16.37
C ARG A 207 15.75 1.80 -17.90
N GLN A 208 14.65 1.23 -18.36
CA GLN A 208 14.28 1.22 -19.79
C GLN A 208 13.66 2.53 -20.28
N GLY A 209 13.54 3.55 -19.44
CA GLY A 209 12.91 4.83 -19.78
C GLY A 209 11.39 4.78 -19.96
N ARG A 210 10.74 3.68 -19.58
CA ARG A 210 9.28 3.53 -19.67
C ARG A 210 8.54 4.27 -18.56
N MET A 211 9.24 4.68 -17.51
CA MET A 211 8.71 5.46 -16.39
C MET A 211 9.70 6.56 -16.01
N PRO A 212 9.21 7.76 -15.65
CA PRO A 212 10.08 8.83 -15.16
C PRO A 212 10.71 8.43 -13.82
N VAL A 213 11.97 8.82 -13.61
CA VAL A 213 12.70 8.58 -12.36
C VAL A 213 13.08 9.93 -11.77
N ARG A 214 12.36 10.33 -10.71
CA ARG A 214 12.72 11.51 -9.90
C ARG A 214 13.92 11.19 -9.03
N PRO A 215 14.69 12.21 -8.57
CA PRO A 215 15.71 12.00 -7.55
C PRO A 215 15.16 11.18 -6.38
N PHE A 216 15.74 10.01 -6.15
CA PHE A 216 15.27 9.03 -5.18
C PHE A 216 15.86 9.34 -3.81
N ALA A 217 15.04 9.26 -2.76
CA ALA A 217 15.43 9.47 -1.37
C ALA A 217 16.14 10.83 -1.14
N VAL A 218 15.69 11.88 -1.83
CA VAL A 218 16.22 13.25 -1.76
C VAL A 218 15.13 14.21 -1.32
N GLY A 219 15.49 15.18 -0.49
CA GLY A 219 14.59 16.23 -0.03
C GLY A 219 15.30 17.57 0.16
N TRP A 220 14.54 18.65 0.02
CA TRP A 220 14.97 20.00 0.32
C TRP A 220 14.72 20.35 1.78
N SER A 221 15.56 21.22 2.34
CA SER A 221 15.19 21.96 3.55
C SER A 221 14.04 22.93 3.24
N PRO A 222 13.16 23.25 4.20
CA PRO A 222 12.01 24.14 3.95
C PRO A 222 12.38 25.53 3.42
N ASP A 223 13.55 26.04 3.75
CA ASP A 223 14.08 27.33 3.28
C ASP A 223 14.81 27.24 1.92
N GLY A 224 14.85 26.05 1.30
CA GLY A 224 15.53 25.80 0.03
C GLY A 224 17.06 25.91 0.08
N ARG A 225 17.66 26.06 1.27
CA ARG A 225 19.11 26.24 1.41
C ARG A 225 19.88 24.93 1.28
N TYR A 226 19.33 23.84 1.85
CA TYR A 226 19.99 22.55 1.86
C TYR A 226 19.21 21.53 1.05
N VAL A 227 19.96 20.60 0.47
CA VAL A 227 19.46 19.35 -0.09
C VAL A 227 20.09 18.22 0.69
N ALA A 228 19.29 17.30 1.16
CA ALA A 228 19.76 16.10 1.82
C ALA A 228 19.18 14.85 1.19
N GLY A 229 19.91 13.75 1.25
CA GLY A 229 19.42 12.48 0.74
C GLY A 229 20.15 11.27 1.32
N ILE A 230 19.62 10.11 0.96
CA ILE A 230 20.23 8.82 1.27
C ILE A 230 20.98 8.35 0.02
N ARG A 231 22.18 7.87 0.21
CA ARG A 231 23.02 7.28 -0.83
C ARG A 231 23.22 5.81 -0.53
N TYR A 232 22.99 4.97 -1.52
CA TYR A 232 23.09 3.53 -1.41
C TYR A 232 24.36 3.04 -2.11
N ASP A 233 25.13 2.18 -1.45
CA ASP A 233 26.30 1.53 -2.03
C ASP A 233 25.97 0.07 -2.36
N GLU A 234 25.81 -0.20 -3.65
CA GLU A 234 25.50 -1.50 -4.23
C GLU A 234 26.69 -2.14 -4.95
N ARG A 235 27.86 -1.49 -4.96
CA ARG A 235 29.03 -1.91 -5.76
C ARG A 235 29.53 -3.30 -5.40
N ALA A 236 29.45 -3.68 -4.12
CA ALA A 236 29.88 -4.98 -3.62
C ALA A 236 28.83 -6.09 -3.76
N LEU A 237 27.59 -5.76 -4.18
CA LEU A 237 26.53 -6.75 -4.34
C LEU A 237 26.75 -7.62 -5.56
N GLN A 238 26.21 -8.84 -5.51
CA GLN A 238 26.24 -9.77 -6.63
C GLN A 238 25.23 -9.37 -7.71
N ASP A 239 25.52 -9.78 -8.93
CA ASP A 239 24.62 -9.64 -10.06
C ASP A 239 23.47 -10.65 -9.93
N TYR A 240 22.24 -10.17 -10.09
CA TYR A 240 21.03 -10.99 -10.11
C TYR A 240 20.36 -10.88 -11.49
N PRO A 241 20.27 -12.00 -12.25
CA PRO A 241 19.72 -11.97 -13.59
C PRO A 241 18.19 -12.12 -13.60
N TYR A 242 17.54 -11.33 -14.45
CA TYR A 242 16.15 -11.54 -14.89
C TYR A 242 16.15 -11.85 -16.38
N LEU A 243 15.46 -12.91 -16.76
CA LEU A 243 15.34 -13.33 -18.15
C LEU A 243 14.02 -12.81 -18.73
N GLU A 244 14.09 -11.93 -19.71
CA GLU A 244 12.96 -11.57 -20.58
C GLU A 244 12.94 -12.55 -21.75
N SER A 245 12.11 -13.59 -21.66
CA SER A 245 12.09 -14.69 -22.65
C SER A 245 11.48 -14.28 -23.97
N THR A 246 10.54 -13.31 -23.93
CA THR A 246 9.80 -12.87 -25.12
C THR A 246 9.84 -11.35 -25.28
N PRO A 247 11.02 -10.75 -25.55
CA PRO A 247 11.12 -9.32 -25.80
C PRO A 247 10.28 -8.92 -27.01
N ALA A 248 9.61 -7.76 -26.97
CA ALA A 248 8.74 -7.31 -28.06
C ALA A 248 9.47 -7.18 -29.41
N ASN A 249 10.76 -6.89 -29.41
CA ASN A 249 11.55 -6.53 -30.59
C ASN A 249 12.66 -7.54 -30.93
N SER A 250 12.65 -8.75 -30.37
CA SER A 250 13.70 -9.74 -30.58
C SER A 250 13.14 -11.16 -30.48
N ALA A 251 13.59 -12.03 -31.38
CA ALA A 251 13.37 -13.47 -31.29
C ALA A 251 14.28 -14.14 -30.24
N ARG A 252 15.27 -13.43 -29.72
CA ARG A 252 16.19 -13.94 -28.71
C ARG A 252 15.84 -13.37 -27.34
N PRO A 253 15.90 -14.18 -26.28
CA PRO A 253 15.76 -13.70 -24.91
C PRO A 253 16.76 -12.58 -24.59
N ARG A 254 16.37 -11.71 -23.66
CA ARG A 254 17.21 -10.65 -23.12
C ARG A 254 17.44 -10.88 -21.63
N VAL A 255 18.66 -10.71 -21.18
CA VAL A 255 18.99 -10.72 -19.75
C VAL A 255 19.04 -9.28 -19.25
N HIS A 256 18.32 -9.02 -18.17
CA HIS A 256 18.45 -7.81 -17.36
C HIS A 256 19.22 -8.18 -16.10
N THR A 257 20.26 -7.43 -15.78
CA THR A 257 21.07 -7.67 -14.58
C THR A 257 20.86 -6.52 -13.61
N VAL A 258 20.62 -6.83 -12.35
CA VAL A 258 20.53 -5.88 -11.24
C VAL A 258 21.50 -6.27 -10.14
N LYS A 259 21.92 -5.30 -9.33
CA LYS A 259 22.69 -5.56 -8.12
C LYS A 259 21.72 -5.91 -7.00
N LEU A 260 21.79 -7.12 -6.46
CA LEU A 260 20.87 -7.58 -5.42
C LEU A 260 21.61 -8.42 -4.37
N GLY A 261 21.58 -7.96 -3.12
CA GLY A 261 21.96 -8.79 -1.99
C GLY A 261 20.77 -9.63 -1.55
N VAL A 262 20.93 -10.95 -1.52
CA VAL A 262 19.91 -11.84 -0.96
C VAL A 262 20.26 -12.20 0.50
N LEU A 263 19.28 -12.76 1.20
CA LEU A 263 19.47 -13.22 2.57
C LEU A 263 20.62 -14.25 2.67
N GLY A 264 21.56 -13.98 3.56
CA GLY A 264 22.72 -14.83 3.75
C GLY A 264 23.96 -14.41 2.96
N ASP A 265 23.84 -13.45 2.03
CA ASP A 265 25.03 -12.87 1.39
C ASP A 265 25.88 -12.12 2.40
N ALA A 266 27.20 -12.28 2.31
CA ALA A 266 28.13 -11.55 3.15
C ALA A 266 28.12 -10.03 2.89
N GLN A 267 27.75 -9.65 1.66
CA GLN A 267 27.64 -8.26 1.26
C GLN A 267 26.17 -7.86 1.14
N GLN A 268 25.78 -6.83 1.88
CA GLN A 268 24.48 -6.21 1.82
C GLN A 268 24.61 -4.74 1.40
N VAL A 269 23.53 -4.15 0.89
CA VAL A 269 23.53 -2.72 0.56
C VAL A 269 23.88 -1.90 1.81
N ARG A 270 24.72 -0.88 1.63
CA ARG A 270 25.06 0.07 2.68
C ARG A 270 24.49 1.43 2.33
N ASP A 271 23.88 2.06 3.28
CA ASP A 271 23.37 3.42 3.14
C ASP A 271 24.24 4.43 3.90
N SER A 272 24.26 5.63 3.40
CA SER A 272 24.86 6.80 4.00
C SER A 272 23.95 8.01 3.77
N LEU A 273 24.14 9.05 4.55
CA LEU A 273 23.48 10.34 4.34
C LEU A 273 24.42 11.32 3.65
N TYR A 274 23.86 12.25 2.92
CA TYR A 274 24.59 13.41 2.44
C TYR A 274 23.75 14.67 2.58
N ILE A 275 24.44 15.81 2.75
CA ILE A 275 23.85 17.14 2.79
C ILE A 275 24.64 18.06 1.87
N VAL A 276 23.97 18.89 1.09
CA VAL A 276 24.60 19.90 0.22
C VAL A 276 24.03 21.26 0.53
N ASP A 277 24.88 22.25 0.83
CA ASP A 277 24.49 23.65 0.87
C ASP A 277 24.39 24.18 -0.58
N VAL A 278 23.16 24.46 -1.00
CA VAL A 278 22.85 24.87 -2.38
C VAL A 278 23.52 26.19 -2.78
N ARG A 279 23.78 27.07 -1.82
CA ARG A 279 24.37 28.40 -2.09
C ARG A 279 25.83 28.35 -2.51
N ASN A 280 26.62 27.48 -1.88
CA ASN A 280 28.07 27.40 -2.08
C ASN A 280 28.54 26.05 -2.64
N GLY A 281 27.62 25.06 -2.77
CA GLY A 281 27.93 23.71 -3.27
C GLY A 281 28.72 22.84 -2.30
N ARG A 282 28.82 23.24 -1.01
CA ARG A 282 29.54 22.45 -0.01
C ARG A 282 28.76 21.18 0.27
N GLN A 283 29.36 20.04 -0.02
CA GLN A 283 28.83 18.70 0.22
C GLN A 283 29.44 18.10 1.49
N GLN A 284 28.61 17.45 2.29
CA GLN A 284 28.95 16.65 3.45
C GLN A 284 28.40 15.23 3.23
N ASP A 285 29.29 14.25 3.16
CA ASP A 285 28.91 12.83 3.17
C ASP A 285 29.03 12.32 4.61
N ILE A 286 27.97 11.77 5.14
CA ILE A 286 27.83 11.33 6.53
C ILE A 286 27.81 9.81 6.57
N THR A 287 28.90 9.22 7.06
CA THR A 287 28.99 7.78 7.31
C THR A 287 28.18 7.41 8.56
N LEU A 288 27.32 6.41 8.43
CA LEU A 288 26.55 5.92 9.55
C LEU A 288 27.40 5.03 10.47
N PRO A 289 27.12 4.98 11.77
CA PRO A 289 27.78 4.03 12.68
C PRO A 289 27.58 2.58 12.22
N GLU A 290 28.55 1.72 12.50
CA GLU A 290 28.49 0.32 12.12
C GLU A 290 27.23 -0.38 12.65
N GLY A 291 26.55 -1.15 11.80
CA GLY A 291 25.31 -1.86 12.10
C GLY A 291 24.06 -0.99 12.11
N TRP A 292 24.16 0.32 11.82
CA TRP A 292 23.04 1.23 11.75
C TRP A 292 22.72 1.59 10.29
N ASN A 293 21.44 1.65 9.99
CA ASN A 293 20.93 2.05 8.68
C ASN A 293 19.87 3.14 8.86
N ILE A 294 19.62 3.93 7.83
CA ILE A 294 18.47 4.80 7.81
C ILE A 294 17.19 3.95 7.77
N LEU A 295 16.24 4.27 8.62
CA LEU A 295 14.94 3.61 8.57
C LEU A 295 14.22 4.05 7.29
N SER A 296 14.21 3.19 6.28
CA SER A 296 13.77 3.53 4.91
C SER A 296 12.35 4.07 4.84
N GLU A 297 11.48 3.61 5.73
CA GLU A 297 10.09 4.07 5.83
C GLU A 297 9.97 5.49 6.39
N ALA A 298 10.91 5.87 7.25
CA ALA A 298 10.92 7.18 7.90
C ALA A 298 11.84 8.17 7.20
N GLY A 299 13.03 7.73 6.79
CA GLY A 299 14.03 8.55 6.14
C GLY A 299 14.37 9.82 6.91
N ILE A 300 14.33 10.92 6.19
CA ILE A 300 14.47 12.25 6.74
C ILE A 300 13.14 12.67 7.39
N LEU A 301 13.18 12.97 8.68
CA LEU A 301 12.01 13.33 9.48
C LEU A 301 11.67 14.81 9.43
N GLY A 302 12.69 15.68 9.31
CA GLY A 302 12.48 17.11 9.27
C GLY A 302 13.76 17.93 9.45
N TRP A 303 13.57 19.25 9.47
CA TRP A 303 14.64 20.24 9.64
C TRP A 303 14.31 21.23 10.73
N ASP A 304 15.33 21.69 11.44
CA ASP A 304 15.27 22.88 12.30
C ASP A 304 16.49 23.77 11.99
N GLY A 305 16.29 24.79 11.16
CA GLY A 305 17.38 25.60 10.61
C GLY A 305 18.42 24.73 9.87
N GLY A 306 19.66 24.80 10.32
CA GLY A 306 20.77 23.98 9.78
C GLY A 306 20.89 22.57 10.36
N ARG A 307 19.88 22.07 11.05
CA ARG A 307 19.87 20.73 11.66
C ARG A 307 18.89 19.82 10.94
N LEU A 308 19.40 18.70 10.46
CA LEU A 308 18.61 17.63 9.85
C LEU A 308 18.30 16.56 10.91
N TYR A 309 17.07 16.08 10.94
CA TYR A 309 16.65 14.96 11.79
C TYR A 309 16.28 13.75 10.95
N ALA A 310 16.77 12.58 11.37
CA ALA A 310 16.49 11.31 10.69
C ALA A 310 16.24 10.17 11.69
N ALA A 311 15.55 9.13 11.23
CA ALA A 311 15.39 7.89 11.99
C ALA A 311 16.40 6.86 11.50
N MET A 312 17.08 6.21 12.44
CA MET A 312 18.01 5.13 12.18
C MET A 312 17.60 3.86 12.93
N ALA A 313 17.79 2.71 12.31
CA ALA A 313 17.50 1.42 12.91
C ALA A 313 18.74 0.52 12.95
N HIS A 314 18.85 -0.26 14.04
CA HIS A 314 19.78 -1.37 14.17
C HIS A 314 18.97 -2.65 14.26
N PHE A 315 19.17 -3.52 13.28
CA PHE A 315 18.33 -4.71 13.10
C PHE A 315 18.85 -5.97 13.82
N GLY A 316 19.92 -5.86 14.62
CA GLY A 316 20.34 -6.92 15.54
C GLY A 316 19.34 -7.13 16.69
N MET A 317 19.65 -8.08 17.56
CA MET A 317 18.84 -8.33 18.76
C MET A 317 19.61 -7.86 20.01
N PRO A 318 19.03 -7.03 20.89
CA PRO A 318 17.71 -6.38 20.75
C PRO A 318 17.70 -5.37 19.59
N ARG A 319 16.51 -5.14 19.04
CA ARG A 319 16.32 -4.11 18.02
C ARG A 319 16.44 -2.74 18.64
N ARG A 320 17.02 -1.81 17.91
CA ARG A 320 17.19 -0.42 18.36
C ARG A 320 16.77 0.55 17.28
N LEU A 321 16.14 1.64 17.71
CA LEU A 321 15.68 2.74 16.87
C LEU A 321 16.20 4.04 17.46
N ARG A 322 16.80 4.91 16.63
CA ARG A 322 17.31 6.22 17.01
C ARG A 322 16.64 7.35 16.27
N LEU A 323 16.34 8.42 17.00
CA LEU A 323 16.25 9.75 16.43
C LEU A 323 17.66 10.35 16.46
N VAL A 324 18.16 10.79 15.32
CA VAL A 324 19.47 11.44 15.21
C VAL A 324 19.32 12.86 14.68
N GLU A 325 20.22 13.73 15.12
CA GLU A 325 20.43 15.09 14.63
C GLU A 325 21.74 15.14 13.86
N ILE A 326 21.72 15.79 12.69
CA ILE A 326 22.91 16.00 11.86
C ILE A 326 23.05 17.49 11.62
N ASP A 327 24.18 18.06 12.00
CA ASP A 327 24.54 19.44 11.70
C ASP A 327 24.93 19.60 10.23
N ALA A 328 24.17 20.37 9.47
CA ALA A 328 24.37 20.53 8.03
C ALA A 328 25.67 21.22 7.66
N GLY A 329 26.26 22.00 8.57
CA GLY A 329 27.52 22.68 8.34
C GLY A 329 28.74 21.80 8.52
N SER A 330 28.73 20.90 9.51
CA SER A 330 29.89 20.08 9.87
C SER A 330 29.72 18.60 9.48
N GLY A 331 28.49 18.13 9.25
CA GLY A 331 28.16 16.71 9.07
C GLY A 331 28.16 15.90 10.39
N ALA A 332 28.32 16.57 11.53
CA ALA A 332 28.36 15.90 12.83
C ALA A 332 27.00 15.27 13.16
N LEU A 333 27.01 13.98 13.48
CA LEU A 333 25.85 13.19 13.84
C LEU A 333 25.80 13.00 15.37
N ARG A 334 24.65 13.30 15.96
CA ARG A 334 24.36 13.12 17.38
C ARG A 334 23.09 12.28 17.56
N THR A 335 23.16 11.29 18.45
CA THR A 335 21.95 10.59 18.88
C THR A 335 21.13 11.49 19.81
N VAL A 336 19.86 11.71 19.46
CA VAL A 336 18.91 12.45 20.30
C VAL A 336 18.20 11.50 21.24
N LEU A 337 17.59 10.46 20.71
CA LEU A 337 16.80 9.45 21.46
C LEU A 337 17.14 8.07 20.94
N GLU A 338 17.17 7.07 21.83
CA GLU A 338 17.25 5.66 21.45
C GLU A 338 16.17 4.86 22.18
N GLU A 339 15.51 3.97 21.44
CA GLU A 339 14.59 2.95 21.96
C GLU A 339 15.10 1.56 21.59
N SER A 340 14.80 0.57 22.45
CA SER A 340 15.11 -0.83 22.18
C SER A 340 13.93 -1.75 22.50
N SER A 341 13.88 -2.91 21.83
CA SER A 341 12.86 -3.93 22.05
C SER A 341 13.39 -5.29 21.61
N ASP A 342 12.98 -6.35 22.31
CA ASP A 342 13.23 -7.74 21.89
C ASP A 342 12.33 -8.19 20.74
N THR A 343 11.38 -7.36 20.34
CA THR A 343 10.45 -7.58 19.22
C THR A 343 10.45 -6.39 18.28
N ARG A 344 9.35 -6.13 17.56
CA ARG A 344 9.25 -5.02 16.58
C ARG A 344 9.46 -3.66 17.23
N LEU A 345 10.16 -2.79 16.53
CA LEU A 345 10.19 -1.35 16.74
C LEU A 345 9.81 -0.65 15.44
N GLN A 346 8.97 0.37 15.51
CA GLN A 346 8.48 1.10 14.35
C GLN A 346 7.98 2.49 14.73
N LEU A 347 7.82 3.34 13.71
CA LEU A 347 7.27 4.70 13.83
C LEU A 347 5.84 4.79 13.25
N ASN A 348 5.05 3.73 13.41
CA ASN A 348 3.65 3.63 12.95
C ASN A 348 3.48 3.74 11.42
N VAL A 349 4.36 3.11 10.67
CA VAL A 349 4.27 3.07 9.21
C VAL A 349 3.48 1.85 8.78
N TYR A 350 2.16 2.02 8.64
CA TYR A 350 1.24 1.02 8.09
C TYR A 350 0.71 1.48 6.75
N SER A 351 0.46 0.55 5.85
CA SER A 351 -0.11 0.87 4.54
C SER A 351 0.62 2.01 3.82
N TYR A 352 1.93 2.09 4.07
CA TYR A 352 2.84 3.08 3.48
C TYR A 352 2.61 4.54 3.89
N ASN A 353 1.89 4.80 4.99
CA ASN A 353 1.76 6.14 5.55
C ASN A 353 3.10 6.68 6.09
N ARG A 354 3.13 7.96 6.41
CA ARG A 354 4.32 8.58 7.02
C ARG A 354 4.50 8.15 8.47
N PRO A 355 5.74 8.20 8.99
CA PRO A 355 6.00 8.06 10.41
C PRO A 355 5.18 9.07 11.22
N ALA A 356 4.63 8.63 12.35
CA ALA A 356 3.93 9.51 13.27
C ALA A 356 4.95 10.31 14.13
N VAL A 357 5.77 11.11 13.46
CA VAL A 357 6.82 11.94 14.05
C VAL A 357 6.74 13.36 13.48
N ALA A 358 6.89 14.37 14.32
CA ALA A 358 7.03 15.76 13.91
C ALA A 358 8.19 16.42 14.64
N ILE A 359 9.08 17.08 13.89
CA ILE A 359 10.11 17.99 14.41
C ILE A 359 9.51 19.39 14.43
N LEU A 360 9.57 20.08 15.56
CA LEU A 360 9.03 21.44 15.71
C LEU A 360 10.15 22.46 15.60
N PRO A 361 10.29 23.14 14.45
CA PRO A 361 11.38 24.10 14.24
C PRO A 361 11.37 25.23 15.27
N GLY A 362 12.54 25.59 15.79
CA GLY A 362 12.73 26.65 16.76
C GLY A 362 12.19 26.39 18.18
N ARG A 363 11.72 25.15 18.46
CA ARG A 363 11.07 24.84 19.74
C ARG A 363 11.78 23.80 20.60
N ASP A 364 12.93 23.32 20.19
CA ASP A 364 13.67 22.25 20.89
C ASP A 364 12.77 21.03 21.24
N THR A 365 11.81 20.71 20.36
CA THR A 365 10.77 19.72 20.64
C THR A 365 10.51 18.85 19.41
N ALA A 366 10.30 17.55 19.66
CA ALA A 366 9.69 16.64 18.71
C ALA A 366 8.46 15.95 19.32
N VAL A 367 7.47 15.63 18.47
CA VAL A 367 6.44 14.64 18.74
C VAL A 367 6.96 13.30 18.21
N TRP A 368 6.99 12.29 19.07
CA TRP A 368 7.57 10.99 18.78
C TRP A 368 6.57 9.88 19.03
N PHE A 369 6.39 8.97 18.08
CA PHE A 369 5.59 7.77 18.27
C PHE A 369 6.38 6.68 18.97
N SER A 370 5.77 6.04 19.97
CA SER A 370 6.37 4.92 20.66
C SER A 370 5.32 3.91 21.13
N GLN A 371 5.70 2.64 21.15
CA GLN A 371 4.90 1.54 21.71
C GLN A 371 5.42 1.08 23.09
N ARG A 372 6.15 1.91 23.81
CA ARG A 372 6.82 1.58 25.07
C ARG A 372 5.88 1.18 26.22
N ASP A 373 4.62 1.61 26.17
CA ASP A 373 3.57 1.24 27.13
C ASP A 373 2.67 0.09 26.66
N GLY A 374 3.02 -0.54 25.51
CA GLY A 374 2.27 -1.64 24.91
C GLY A 374 1.22 -1.18 23.90
N TRP A 375 1.02 0.13 23.72
CA TRP A 375 0.16 0.75 22.69
C TRP A 375 0.94 1.79 21.89
N GLY A 376 0.44 2.11 20.69
CA GLY A 376 1.05 3.14 19.85
C GLY A 376 0.58 4.53 20.26
N HIS A 377 1.44 5.29 20.91
CA HIS A 377 1.12 6.60 21.45
C HIS A 377 2.14 7.67 21.07
N LEU A 378 1.73 8.95 21.21
CA LEU A 378 2.59 10.11 20.96
C LEU A 378 3.24 10.56 22.26
N TYR A 379 4.52 10.92 22.18
CA TYR A 379 5.34 11.41 23.28
C TYR A 379 6.01 12.73 22.88
N ARG A 380 6.16 13.65 23.83
CA ARG A 380 6.95 14.87 23.65
C ARG A 380 8.40 14.59 24.03
N VAL A 381 9.31 14.88 23.12
CA VAL A 381 10.76 14.69 23.31
C VAL A 381 11.46 16.04 23.18
N ARG A 382 12.38 16.36 24.08
CA ARG A 382 13.26 17.52 23.97
C ARG A 382 14.45 17.14 23.07
N LEU A 383 14.69 17.94 22.02
CA LEU A 383 15.73 17.61 21.03
C LEU A 383 17.14 17.82 21.54
N SER A 384 17.37 18.82 22.43
CA SER A 384 18.71 19.17 22.93
C SER A 384 19.36 18.06 23.76
N ASP A 385 18.59 17.31 24.54
CA ASP A 385 19.09 16.24 25.44
C ASP A 385 18.38 14.88 25.29
N GLY A 386 17.40 14.79 24.39
CA GLY A 386 16.64 13.55 24.14
C GLY A 386 15.67 13.13 25.25
N LYS A 387 15.43 14.01 26.22
CA LYS A 387 14.54 13.71 27.34
C LYS A 387 13.10 13.58 26.89
N VAL A 388 12.46 12.46 27.23
CA VAL A 388 11.01 12.31 27.09
C VAL A 388 10.34 13.16 28.16
N MET A 389 9.66 14.23 27.70
CA MET A 389 9.05 15.24 28.57
C MET A 389 7.68 14.82 29.08
N GLY A 390 7.02 13.90 28.38
CA GLY A 390 5.72 13.39 28.76
C GLY A 390 5.08 12.57 27.66
N GLN A 391 4.14 11.72 28.03
CA GLN A 391 3.22 11.03 27.14
C GLN A 391 2.06 11.97 26.82
N LEU A 392 1.81 12.18 25.53
CA LEU A 392 0.75 13.07 25.04
C LEU A 392 -0.60 12.33 24.95
N THR A 393 -0.56 11.10 24.44
CA THR A 393 -1.76 10.25 24.28
C THR A 393 -1.59 8.96 25.06
N GLY A 394 -2.67 8.38 25.56
CA GLY A 394 -2.62 7.16 26.36
C GLY A 394 -3.98 6.45 26.37
N GLY A 395 -3.98 5.18 26.71
CA GLY A 395 -5.18 4.35 26.77
C GLY A 395 -5.05 3.03 26.02
N ARG A 396 -6.16 2.26 25.93
CA ARG A 396 -6.16 0.95 25.26
C ARG A 396 -6.56 1.06 23.78
N TRP A 397 -5.91 1.97 23.07
CA TRP A 397 -6.13 2.29 21.66
C TRP A 397 -4.81 2.75 21.03
N ALA A 398 -4.76 2.86 19.72
CA ALA A 398 -3.55 3.24 19.02
C ALA A 398 -3.75 4.47 18.13
N VAL A 399 -2.77 5.37 18.13
CA VAL A 399 -2.63 6.42 17.11
C VAL A 399 -2.43 5.76 15.75
N ARG A 400 -3.13 6.28 14.74
CA ARG A 400 -3.02 5.81 13.36
C ARG A 400 -2.15 6.74 12.52
N ASP A 401 -2.43 8.02 12.52
CA ASP A 401 -1.68 9.01 11.77
C ASP A 401 -1.45 10.26 12.61
N LEU A 402 -0.27 10.83 12.54
CA LEU A 402 0.00 12.19 13.02
C LEU A 402 -0.27 13.15 11.85
N LEU A 403 -1.32 13.95 11.96
CA LEU A 403 -1.78 14.85 10.89
C LEU A 403 -0.98 16.14 10.84
N GLY A 404 -0.41 16.55 11.97
CA GLY A 404 0.43 17.73 12.10
C GLY A 404 0.37 18.34 13.49
N VAL A 405 1.08 19.47 13.62
CA VAL A 405 1.07 20.34 14.78
C VAL A 405 0.68 21.73 14.28
N ASP A 406 -0.13 22.47 15.04
CA ASP A 406 -0.48 23.84 14.65
C ASP A 406 0.73 24.78 14.62
N SER A 407 0.61 25.91 13.94
CA SER A 407 1.70 26.88 13.82
C SER A 407 2.12 27.50 15.15
N ALA A 408 1.21 27.56 16.12
CA ALA A 408 1.51 27.98 17.48
C ALA A 408 2.32 26.94 18.25
N GLY A 409 2.29 25.66 17.83
CA GLY A 409 2.96 24.54 18.50
C GLY A 409 2.31 24.18 19.82
N ASP A 410 1.00 24.39 19.92
CA ASP A 410 0.22 24.14 21.13
C ASP A 410 -0.54 22.80 21.05
N TRP A 411 -0.91 22.37 19.85
CA TRP A 411 -1.74 21.21 19.63
C TRP A 411 -1.16 20.27 18.58
N ALA A 412 -1.15 18.97 18.87
CA ALA A 412 -0.94 17.91 17.89
C ALA A 412 -2.29 17.31 17.45
N TYR A 413 -2.47 17.15 16.15
CA TYR A 413 -3.65 16.58 15.51
C TYR A 413 -3.34 15.19 15.01
N PHE A 414 -4.25 14.24 15.25
CA PHE A 414 -4.00 12.85 14.89
C PHE A 414 -5.30 12.09 14.61
N SER A 415 -5.19 10.98 13.88
CA SER A 415 -6.24 9.98 13.77
C SER A 415 -5.95 8.80 14.70
N ALA A 416 -6.99 8.14 15.19
CA ALA A 416 -6.87 6.96 16.05
C ALA A 416 -8.08 6.04 15.89
N GLY A 417 -7.86 4.74 16.09
CA GLY A 417 -8.94 3.74 16.09
C GLY A 417 -9.20 3.16 17.47
N GLY A 418 -10.48 2.90 17.77
CA GLY A 418 -10.85 2.24 19.02
C GLY A 418 -10.84 3.11 20.28
N VAL A 419 -10.70 4.43 20.18
CA VAL A 419 -10.71 5.37 21.33
C VAL A 419 -12.04 5.28 22.09
N GLU A 420 -13.15 5.29 21.35
CA GLU A 420 -14.51 5.17 21.88
C GLU A 420 -14.97 3.71 22.04
N GLY A 421 -14.07 2.75 21.80
CA GLY A 421 -14.41 1.32 21.67
C GLY A 421 -14.80 0.94 20.24
N GLY A 422 -15.41 -0.22 20.05
CA GLY A 422 -15.87 -0.69 18.73
C GLY A 422 -14.78 -1.30 17.86
N ASP A 423 -14.85 -1.05 16.55
CA ASP A 423 -13.87 -1.53 15.57
C ASP A 423 -12.59 -0.66 15.58
N PRO A 424 -11.43 -1.20 15.96
CA PRO A 424 -10.20 -0.42 16.06
C PRO A 424 -9.62 0.01 14.70
N TYR A 425 -10.18 -0.47 13.61
CA TYR A 425 -9.78 -0.08 12.26
C TYR A 425 -10.56 1.12 11.72
N VAL A 426 -11.69 1.45 12.33
CA VAL A 426 -12.46 2.69 12.08
C VAL A 426 -11.79 3.83 12.82
N ARG A 427 -11.41 4.88 12.10
CA ARG A 427 -10.66 6.02 12.62
C ARG A 427 -11.58 7.16 13.02
N GLY A 428 -11.25 7.80 14.13
CA GLY A 428 -11.76 9.12 14.48
C GLY A 428 -10.65 10.16 14.44
N LEU A 429 -11.02 11.44 14.50
CA LEU A 429 -10.11 12.59 14.52
C LEU A 429 -10.03 13.18 15.93
N TYR A 430 -8.82 13.48 16.35
CA TYR A 430 -8.50 13.96 17.70
C TYR A 430 -7.42 15.02 17.67
N ARG A 431 -7.33 15.80 18.75
CA ARG A 431 -6.18 16.65 19.06
C ARG A 431 -5.77 16.50 20.52
N VAL A 432 -4.53 16.85 20.83
CA VAL A 432 -4.00 16.82 22.20
C VAL A 432 -3.06 18.00 22.41
N PRO A 433 -3.10 18.68 23.61
CA PRO A 433 -2.18 19.76 23.91
C PRO A 433 -0.74 19.24 24.04
N LEU A 434 0.24 19.90 23.41
CA LEU A 434 1.65 19.52 23.52
C LEU A 434 2.23 19.72 24.92
N HIS A 435 1.61 20.56 25.73
CA HIS A 435 2.02 20.78 27.11
C HIS A 435 1.40 19.81 28.12
N GLY A 436 0.67 18.79 27.61
CA GLY A 436 -0.08 17.82 28.41
C GLY A 436 -1.53 18.27 28.62
N GLY A 437 -2.41 17.30 28.80
CA GLY A 437 -3.85 17.51 28.95
C GLY A 437 -4.67 16.37 28.35
N ALA A 438 -5.99 16.50 28.36
CA ALA A 438 -6.88 15.50 27.83
C ALA A 438 -6.89 15.54 26.30
N VAL A 439 -6.96 14.34 25.71
CA VAL A 439 -7.28 14.17 24.28
C VAL A 439 -8.68 14.71 24.03
N GLN A 440 -8.81 15.54 22.99
CA GLN A 440 -10.07 16.12 22.56
C GLN A 440 -10.50 15.49 21.27
N ARG A 441 -11.76 15.04 21.20
CA ARG A 441 -12.39 14.50 20.01
C ARG A 441 -12.79 15.64 19.08
N LEU A 442 -12.43 15.52 17.80
CA LEU A 442 -12.88 16.43 16.74
C LEU A 442 -14.01 15.79 15.91
N ALA A 443 -13.86 14.52 15.54
CA ALA A 443 -14.90 13.75 14.85
C ALA A 443 -14.71 12.25 15.13
N ALA A 444 -15.77 11.59 15.59
CA ALA A 444 -15.82 10.12 15.75
C ALA A 444 -17.30 9.72 15.91
N ASP A 445 -18.00 9.62 14.79
CA ASP A 445 -19.45 9.35 14.71
C ASP A 445 -19.80 7.91 14.37
N GLY A 446 -18.78 7.06 14.25
CA GLY A 446 -18.90 5.64 13.88
C GLY A 446 -18.54 5.35 12.43
N ASP A 447 -18.42 6.35 11.58
CA ASP A 447 -17.83 6.26 10.26
C ASP A 447 -16.30 6.43 10.30
N ASP A 448 -15.59 6.05 9.25
CA ASP A 448 -14.15 6.20 9.16
C ASP A 448 -13.79 7.60 8.66
N HIS A 449 -12.88 8.26 9.37
CA HIS A 449 -12.34 9.57 9.04
C HIS A 449 -10.96 9.43 8.43
N LEU A 450 -10.88 9.56 7.11
CA LEU A 450 -9.63 9.50 6.36
C LEU A 450 -9.12 10.90 6.08
N VAL A 451 -7.91 11.18 6.54
CA VAL A 451 -7.19 12.43 6.27
C VAL A 451 -5.91 12.09 5.51
N ASP A 452 -5.57 12.86 4.51
CA ASP A 452 -4.31 12.65 3.79
C ASP A 452 -3.12 13.00 4.70
N ALA A 453 -2.55 11.96 5.30
CA ALA A 453 -1.33 12.05 6.10
C ALA A 453 -0.04 11.94 5.24
N GLY A 454 -0.20 11.80 3.95
CA GLY A 454 0.90 11.55 3.01
C GLY A 454 1.42 10.12 3.05
N THR A 455 2.26 9.78 2.08
CA THR A 455 2.88 8.46 1.97
C THR A 455 4.35 8.48 2.41
N ALA A 456 4.90 7.32 2.73
CA ALA A 456 6.32 7.20 3.06
C ALA A 456 7.22 7.62 1.89
N MET A 457 8.41 8.14 2.21
CA MET A 457 9.37 8.64 1.23
C MET A 457 9.75 7.60 0.16
N LEU A 458 9.79 6.31 0.52
CA LEU A 458 10.12 5.21 -0.40
C LEU A 458 9.24 5.19 -1.65
N PHE A 459 7.99 5.67 -1.56
CA PHE A 459 7.05 5.73 -2.67
C PHE A 459 6.92 7.12 -3.30
N GLY A 460 7.79 8.07 -2.93
CA GLY A 460 7.77 9.43 -3.45
C GLY A 460 6.55 10.24 -3.04
N GLY A 461 6.01 9.96 -1.85
CA GLY A 461 4.81 10.59 -1.34
C GLY A 461 4.95 12.09 -1.07
N ARG A 462 3.82 12.81 -1.18
CA ARG A 462 3.71 14.22 -0.81
C ARG A 462 3.77 14.38 0.71
N ALA A 463 4.16 15.56 1.18
CA ALA A 463 3.99 15.92 2.58
C ALA A 463 2.50 15.88 2.97
N PRO A 464 2.17 15.50 4.22
CA PRO A 464 0.81 15.58 4.72
C PRO A 464 0.32 17.02 4.61
N GLN A 465 -0.90 17.19 4.11
CA GLN A 465 -1.51 18.51 3.91
C GLN A 465 -2.94 18.56 4.44
N ALA A 466 -3.33 17.58 5.22
CA ALA A 466 -4.66 17.52 5.80
C ALA A 466 -4.95 18.72 6.68
N LEU A 467 -3.98 19.11 7.51
CA LEU A 467 -4.04 20.31 8.35
C LEU A 467 -3.57 21.53 7.55
N SER A 468 -4.32 22.63 7.63
CA SER A 468 -3.93 23.90 7.03
C SER A 468 -2.61 24.42 7.62
N PRO A 469 -1.81 25.21 6.88
CA PRO A 469 -0.52 25.75 7.37
C PRO A 469 -0.62 26.52 8.68
N GLY A 470 -1.74 27.25 8.88
CA GLY A 470 -2.04 27.95 10.14
C GLY A 470 -2.57 27.06 11.25
N GLY A 471 -2.90 25.80 10.97
CA GLY A 471 -3.48 24.87 11.94
C GLY A 471 -4.97 25.07 12.18
N GLY A 472 -5.66 25.97 11.47
CA GLY A 472 -7.06 26.33 11.75
C GLY A 472 -8.10 25.40 11.14
N TYR A 473 -7.74 24.60 10.16
CA TYR A 473 -8.67 23.74 9.40
C TYR A 473 -8.08 22.38 9.09
N LEU A 474 -8.99 21.40 8.97
CA LEU A 474 -8.69 20.02 8.53
C LEU A 474 -9.58 19.63 7.33
N VAL A 475 -9.02 18.97 6.33
CA VAL A 475 -9.78 18.32 5.27
C VAL A 475 -10.00 16.86 5.67
N ASP A 476 -11.24 16.46 5.81
CA ASP A 476 -11.65 15.16 6.32
C ASP A 476 -12.60 14.45 5.35
N THR A 477 -12.28 13.20 5.00
CA THR A 477 -13.14 12.36 4.16
C THR A 477 -13.82 11.30 5.02
N VAL A 478 -15.14 11.40 5.13
CA VAL A 478 -15.98 10.51 5.95
C VAL A 478 -16.60 9.44 5.07
N SER A 479 -16.52 8.18 5.48
CA SER A 479 -17.07 7.04 4.72
C SER A 479 -17.29 5.83 5.62
N SER A 480 -18.20 4.94 5.22
CA SER A 480 -18.33 3.58 5.75
C SER A 480 -18.45 2.56 4.60
N LEU A 481 -18.59 1.29 4.89
CA LEU A 481 -18.77 0.29 3.82
C LEU A 481 -20.01 0.54 2.96
N ALA A 482 -21.06 1.12 3.54
CA ALA A 482 -22.34 1.38 2.88
C ALA A 482 -22.48 2.80 2.33
N GLN A 483 -21.70 3.74 2.86
CA GLN A 483 -21.81 5.16 2.51
C GLN A 483 -20.63 5.62 1.67
N PRO A 484 -20.89 6.09 0.43
CA PRO A 484 -19.84 6.67 -0.40
C PRO A 484 -19.13 7.82 0.31
N PRO A 485 -17.87 8.09 0.00
CA PRO A 485 -17.09 9.15 0.62
C PRO A 485 -17.75 10.53 0.51
N ARG A 486 -17.68 11.28 1.60
CA ARG A 486 -18.05 12.70 1.67
C ARG A 486 -16.89 13.46 2.29
N THR A 487 -16.29 14.37 1.55
CA THR A 487 -15.17 15.18 2.05
C THR A 487 -15.67 16.54 2.55
N VAL A 488 -15.24 16.90 3.74
CA VAL A 488 -15.63 18.14 4.43
C VAL A 488 -14.41 18.93 4.87
N LEU A 489 -14.56 20.24 4.99
CA LEU A 489 -13.65 21.11 5.70
C LEU A 489 -14.14 21.23 7.14
N ARG A 490 -13.26 20.93 8.11
CA ARG A 490 -13.55 21.08 9.53
C ARG A 490 -12.73 22.19 10.16
N ALA A 491 -13.32 22.90 11.10
CA ALA A 491 -12.55 23.73 12.03
C ALA A 491 -11.76 22.83 12.97
N SER A 492 -10.50 23.15 13.20
CA SER A 492 -9.60 22.29 13.98
C SER A 492 -9.70 22.50 15.48
N ASP A 493 -10.37 23.57 15.92
CA ASP A 493 -10.56 23.89 17.33
C ASP A 493 -11.68 23.08 18.00
N ASP A 494 -12.76 22.80 17.30
CA ASP A 494 -13.92 22.08 17.83
C ASP A 494 -14.42 20.91 16.95
N GLY A 495 -13.85 20.74 15.76
CA GLY A 495 -14.21 19.69 14.80
C GLY A 495 -15.50 19.94 14.02
N ARG A 496 -16.16 21.10 14.18
CA ARG A 496 -17.38 21.41 13.44
C ARG A 496 -17.15 21.43 11.94
N GLU A 497 -18.13 20.99 11.19
CA GLU A 497 -18.11 21.09 9.73
C GLU A 497 -18.29 22.54 9.31
N VAL A 498 -17.33 23.06 8.55
CA VAL A 498 -17.37 24.41 7.97
C VAL A 498 -18.14 24.38 6.66
N MET A 499 -17.79 23.43 5.79
CA MET A 499 -18.48 23.21 4.53
C MET A 499 -18.24 21.81 3.98
N VAL A 500 -19.11 21.36 3.08
CA VAL A 500 -18.88 20.17 2.24
C VAL A 500 -18.03 20.59 1.05
N LEU A 501 -16.92 19.88 0.83
CA LEU A 501 -16.06 20.06 -0.33
C LEU A 501 -16.55 19.23 -1.51
N GLU A 502 -16.69 17.90 -1.28
CA GLU A 502 -17.16 16.95 -2.28
C GLU A 502 -18.05 15.87 -1.65
N ALA A 503 -18.98 15.38 -2.45
CA ALA A 503 -19.66 14.10 -2.22
C ALA A 503 -19.32 13.19 -3.40
N ALA A 504 -18.81 12.00 -3.11
CA ALA A 504 -18.40 11.07 -4.16
C ALA A 504 -19.57 10.68 -5.05
N ASP A 505 -19.37 10.71 -6.36
CA ASP A 505 -20.33 10.17 -7.31
C ASP A 505 -20.11 8.66 -7.47
N ALA A 506 -20.98 7.89 -6.85
CA ALA A 506 -20.99 6.43 -6.88
C ALA A 506 -22.03 5.84 -7.85
N GLN A 507 -22.71 6.68 -8.67
CA GLN A 507 -23.81 6.20 -9.53
C GLN A 507 -23.36 5.13 -10.51
N ALA A 508 -22.16 5.28 -11.09
CA ALA A 508 -21.62 4.28 -12.01
C ALA A 508 -21.27 2.96 -11.30
N VAL A 509 -20.80 3.02 -10.05
CA VAL A 509 -20.53 1.84 -9.20
C VAL A 509 -21.82 1.06 -8.92
N VAL A 510 -22.89 1.77 -8.55
CA VAL A 510 -24.21 1.17 -8.32
C VAL A 510 -24.78 0.57 -9.60
N THR A 511 -24.66 1.29 -10.73
CA THR A 511 -25.13 0.83 -12.05
C THR A 511 -24.37 -0.41 -12.53
N ALA A 512 -23.09 -0.55 -12.18
CA ALA A 512 -22.31 -1.76 -12.47
C ALA A 512 -22.83 -2.99 -11.72
N GLY A 513 -23.67 -2.81 -10.68
CA GLY A 513 -24.24 -3.88 -9.86
C GLY A 513 -23.43 -4.20 -8.60
N TRP A 514 -22.43 -3.37 -8.25
CA TRP A 514 -21.66 -3.56 -7.03
C TRP A 514 -22.54 -3.40 -5.78
N ARG A 515 -22.28 -4.23 -4.78
CA ARG A 515 -23.01 -4.26 -3.51
C ARG A 515 -22.04 -4.08 -2.33
N PRO A 516 -22.39 -3.29 -1.30
CA PRO A 516 -21.56 -3.13 -0.13
C PRO A 516 -21.35 -4.48 0.59
N PRO A 517 -20.12 -4.79 1.01
CA PRO A 517 -19.83 -5.93 1.86
C PRO A 517 -20.29 -5.71 3.30
N ARG A 518 -20.24 -6.77 4.11
CA ARG A 518 -20.59 -6.75 5.53
C ARG A 518 -19.32 -6.79 6.39
N ARG A 519 -19.34 -6.10 7.52
CA ARG A 519 -18.27 -6.16 8.51
C ARG A 519 -18.67 -7.10 9.65
N GLU A 520 -17.74 -7.99 10.06
CA GLU A 520 -17.95 -8.96 11.12
C GLU A 520 -16.82 -8.88 12.17
N ARG A 521 -17.21 -9.01 13.44
CA ARG A 521 -16.29 -9.19 14.56
C ARG A 521 -16.27 -10.67 14.93
N LEU A 522 -15.10 -11.28 14.87
CA LEU A 522 -14.83 -12.69 15.13
C LEU A 522 -13.79 -12.85 16.23
N LEU A 523 -13.48 -14.08 16.59
CA LEU A 523 -12.41 -14.39 17.53
C LEU A 523 -11.26 -15.09 16.80
N ALA A 524 -10.04 -14.72 17.15
CA ALA A 524 -8.82 -15.39 16.72
C ALA A 524 -8.77 -16.85 17.18
N ALA A 525 -7.81 -17.63 16.71
CA ALA A 525 -7.65 -19.02 17.07
C ALA A 525 -7.41 -19.27 18.59
N ASP A 526 -7.02 -18.21 19.34
CA ASP A 526 -6.91 -18.28 20.79
C ASP A 526 -8.27 -18.23 21.54
N GLY A 527 -9.38 -18.09 20.82
CA GLY A 527 -10.74 -18.05 21.32
C GLY A 527 -11.11 -16.80 22.14
N ARG A 528 -10.23 -15.79 22.18
CA ARG A 528 -10.42 -14.60 23.03
C ARG A 528 -10.10 -13.26 22.34
N THR A 529 -9.12 -13.24 21.44
CA THR A 529 -8.68 -12.00 20.79
C THR A 529 -9.66 -11.61 19.68
N PRO A 530 -10.29 -10.43 19.73
CA PRO A 530 -11.15 -9.99 18.64
C PRO A 530 -10.33 -9.73 17.37
N ILE A 531 -10.84 -10.25 16.25
CA ILE A 531 -10.36 -9.98 14.89
C ILE A 531 -11.55 -9.52 14.04
N PHE A 532 -11.27 -8.92 12.90
CA PHE A 532 -12.31 -8.31 12.09
C PHE A 532 -12.22 -8.80 10.65
N ALA A 533 -13.38 -9.02 10.04
CA ALA A 533 -13.51 -9.51 8.68
C ALA A 533 -14.47 -8.64 7.86
N THR A 534 -14.22 -8.54 6.56
CA THR A 534 -15.15 -7.95 5.59
C THR A 534 -15.56 -9.01 4.59
N ILE A 535 -16.88 -9.16 4.38
CA ILE A 535 -17.51 -10.29 3.72
C ILE A 535 -18.31 -9.81 2.51
N TYR A 536 -17.95 -10.32 1.35
CA TYR A 536 -18.71 -10.15 0.10
C TYR A 536 -19.57 -11.38 -0.11
N LEU A 537 -20.88 -11.22 0.05
CA LEU A 537 -21.82 -12.32 -0.13
C LEU A 537 -22.06 -12.62 -1.61
N PRO A 538 -22.25 -13.90 -1.98
CA PRO A 538 -22.72 -14.27 -3.33
C PRO A 538 -23.99 -13.50 -3.69
N ARG A 539 -24.17 -13.23 -4.98
CA ARG A 539 -25.34 -12.49 -5.47
C ARG A 539 -26.66 -13.09 -4.98
N ASP A 540 -26.78 -14.40 -5.06
CA ASP A 540 -28.00 -15.14 -4.75
C ASP A 540 -27.88 -15.89 -3.41
N TYR A 541 -27.11 -15.29 -2.47
CA TYR A 541 -26.91 -15.90 -1.15
C TYR A 541 -28.24 -16.18 -0.45
N ARG A 542 -28.38 -17.36 0.11
CA ARG A 542 -29.50 -17.83 0.94
C ARG A 542 -28.98 -18.81 1.98
N ASP A 543 -29.67 -18.89 3.13
CA ASP A 543 -29.23 -19.72 4.26
C ASP A 543 -29.35 -21.21 4.03
N ASP A 544 -30.20 -21.63 3.08
CA ASP A 544 -30.39 -23.03 2.63
C ASP A 544 -29.48 -23.39 1.43
N GLY A 545 -28.58 -22.50 1.07
CA GLY A 545 -27.64 -22.71 -0.03
C GLY A 545 -26.45 -23.58 0.35
N SER A 546 -25.55 -23.75 -0.61
CA SER A 546 -24.26 -24.41 -0.43
C SER A 546 -23.21 -23.67 -1.24
N PHE A 547 -22.82 -22.48 -0.75
CA PHE A 547 -21.90 -21.58 -1.44
C PHE A 547 -20.45 -21.84 -1.01
N PRO A 548 -19.53 -22.10 -1.94
CA PRO A 548 -18.11 -22.19 -1.60
C PRO A 548 -17.57 -20.88 -1.03
N VAL A 549 -16.54 -20.97 -0.19
CA VAL A 549 -15.90 -19.81 0.44
C VAL A 549 -14.52 -19.57 -0.14
N ILE A 550 -14.17 -18.33 -0.39
CA ILE A 550 -12.83 -17.91 -0.80
C ILE A 550 -12.27 -16.95 0.22
N ASP A 551 -11.11 -17.29 0.78
CA ASP A 551 -10.31 -16.47 1.65
C ASP A 551 -9.43 -15.54 0.80
N ALA A 552 -9.72 -14.25 0.82
CA ALA A 552 -8.97 -13.23 0.09
C ALA A 552 -7.84 -12.72 0.99
N MET A 553 -6.72 -13.44 0.98
CA MET A 553 -5.61 -13.28 1.92
C MET A 553 -4.56 -12.29 1.41
N TYR A 554 -4.12 -11.37 2.26
CA TYR A 554 -2.81 -10.73 2.09
C TYR A 554 -1.90 -11.12 3.23
N GLY A 555 -2.27 -10.80 4.46
CA GLY A 555 -1.44 -11.02 5.65
C GLY A 555 -0.32 -9.98 5.79
N GLY A 556 0.67 -10.32 6.61
CA GLY A 556 1.77 -9.41 6.92
C GLY A 556 1.43 -8.47 8.07
N SER A 557 2.43 -7.71 8.49
CA SER A 557 2.36 -6.91 9.71
C SER A 557 2.11 -5.43 9.47
N PHE A 558 2.06 -4.99 8.22
CA PHE A 558 2.03 -3.57 7.88
C PHE A 558 0.85 -3.16 6.98
N ILE A 559 0.01 -4.10 6.54
CA ILE A 559 -1.18 -3.83 5.75
C ILE A 559 -2.41 -4.40 6.46
N SER A 560 -3.43 -3.56 6.65
CA SER A 560 -4.80 -3.97 6.95
C SER A 560 -5.50 -4.30 5.63
N ASN A 561 -6.16 -5.44 5.57
CA ASN A 561 -6.67 -6.02 4.33
C ASN A 561 -8.20 -6.07 4.26
N ALA A 562 -8.87 -6.03 5.39
CA ALA A 562 -10.32 -6.03 5.46
C ALA A 562 -10.85 -4.59 5.39
N PRO A 563 -11.47 -4.15 4.28
CA PRO A 563 -11.95 -2.79 4.09
C PRO A 563 -12.88 -2.32 5.19
N VAL A 564 -12.81 -1.03 5.53
CA VAL A 564 -13.74 -0.36 6.44
C VAL A 564 -14.50 0.77 5.75
N THR A 565 -14.02 1.26 4.61
CA THR A 565 -14.64 2.34 3.84
C THR A 565 -15.22 1.85 2.52
N TYR A 566 -16.12 2.63 1.94
CA TYR A 566 -16.69 2.38 0.61
C TYR A 566 -15.62 2.30 -0.47
N ALA A 567 -14.71 3.27 -0.49
CA ALA A 567 -13.66 3.34 -1.49
C ALA A 567 -12.69 2.14 -1.42
N GLU A 568 -12.30 1.72 -0.21
CA GLU A 568 -11.48 0.51 -0.02
C GLU A 568 -12.22 -0.77 -0.43
N ALA A 569 -13.53 -0.82 -0.22
CA ALA A 569 -14.35 -1.98 -0.58
C ALA A 569 -14.60 -2.06 -2.09
N VAL A 570 -14.71 -0.91 -2.77
CA VAL A 570 -14.87 -0.80 -4.23
C VAL A 570 -13.58 -1.11 -4.96
N SER A 571 -12.45 -0.62 -4.49
CA SER A 571 -11.15 -0.74 -5.15
C SER A 571 -10.02 -0.94 -4.15
N ALA A 572 -9.92 -2.15 -3.66
CA ALA A 572 -8.89 -2.53 -2.70
C ALA A 572 -7.47 -2.47 -3.28
N LEU A 573 -6.50 -2.22 -2.41
CA LEU A 573 -5.10 -2.32 -2.78
C LEU A 573 -4.72 -3.78 -3.07
N ASN A 574 -5.06 -4.70 -2.16
CA ASN A 574 -4.82 -6.14 -2.22
C ASN A 574 -5.78 -6.87 -1.27
N PRO A 575 -6.22 -8.08 -1.61
CA PRO A 575 -6.31 -8.64 -2.97
C PRO A 575 -7.47 -8.01 -3.75
N VAL A 576 -7.38 -8.01 -5.07
CA VAL A 576 -8.44 -7.55 -5.98
C VAL A 576 -9.45 -8.65 -6.28
N SER A 577 -10.52 -8.33 -7.02
CA SER A 577 -11.55 -9.27 -7.49
C SER A 577 -12.51 -9.84 -6.44
N ARG A 578 -12.57 -9.28 -5.24
CA ARG A 578 -13.50 -9.78 -4.20
C ARG A 578 -14.96 -9.75 -4.66
N ALA A 579 -15.41 -8.59 -5.15
CA ALA A 579 -16.78 -8.41 -5.65
C ALA A 579 -17.04 -9.28 -6.90
N SER A 580 -16.07 -9.40 -7.80
CA SER A 580 -16.17 -10.26 -8.99
C SER A 580 -16.40 -11.72 -8.65
N LEU A 581 -15.61 -12.25 -7.71
CA LEU A 581 -15.77 -13.64 -7.26
C LEU A 581 -17.11 -13.86 -6.55
N ALA A 582 -17.62 -12.83 -5.85
CA ALA A 582 -18.95 -12.90 -5.25
C ALA A 582 -20.06 -12.96 -6.32
N GLU A 583 -19.92 -12.27 -7.46
CA GLU A 583 -20.84 -12.39 -8.60
C GLU A 583 -20.78 -13.78 -9.28
N LEU A 584 -19.66 -14.49 -9.13
CA LEU A 584 -19.49 -15.88 -9.61
C LEU A 584 -19.99 -16.95 -8.62
N GLY A 585 -20.64 -16.53 -7.51
CA GLY A 585 -21.31 -17.46 -6.58
C GLY A 585 -20.44 -17.87 -5.39
N PHE A 586 -19.34 -17.17 -5.10
CA PHE A 586 -18.49 -17.46 -3.93
C PHE A 586 -18.77 -16.45 -2.80
N MET A 587 -18.77 -16.93 -1.55
CA MET A 587 -18.58 -16.02 -0.42
C MET A 587 -17.11 -15.64 -0.33
N VAL A 588 -16.79 -14.35 -0.39
CA VAL A 588 -15.39 -13.89 -0.34
C VAL A 588 -15.13 -13.14 0.96
N VAL A 589 -14.09 -13.53 1.68
CA VAL A 589 -13.78 -13.01 3.01
C VAL A 589 -12.37 -12.41 3.04
N SER A 590 -12.22 -11.21 3.57
CA SER A 590 -10.93 -10.62 3.94
C SER A 590 -10.87 -10.45 5.45
N ILE A 591 -9.77 -10.84 6.08
CA ILE A 591 -9.64 -10.89 7.54
C ILE A 591 -8.38 -10.14 7.98
N ASP A 592 -8.53 -9.25 8.98
CA ASP A 592 -7.41 -8.66 9.71
C ASP A 592 -7.16 -9.46 10.99
N ALA A 593 -6.25 -10.42 10.88
CA ALA A 593 -5.89 -11.36 11.92
C ALA A 593 -4.77 -10.84 12.84
N ARG A 594 -4.42 -11.59 13.89
CA ARG A 594 -3.29 -11.23 14.77
C ARG A 594 -2.00 -11.07 13.96
N GLY A 595 -1.24 -10.06 14.32
CA GLY A 595 0.00 -9.69 13.63
C GLY A 595 -0.16 -8.50 12.69
N THR A 596 -1.40 -8.13 12.27
CA THR A 596 -1.62 -6.90 11.51
C THR A 596 -1.42 -5.65 12.37
N GLY A 597 -1.19 -4.52 11.72
CA GLY A 597 -0.96 -3.24 12.38
C GLY A 597 -2.21 -2.59 12.98
N GLY A 598 -2.04 -1.39 13.57
CA GLY A 598 -3.12 -0.55 14.04
C GLY A 598 -3.76 -1.00 15.36
N ARG A 599 -3.14 -1.94 16.07
CA ARG A 599 -3.57 -2.49 17.37
C ARG A 599 -2.46 -2.32 18.42
N ASN A 600 -2.60 -2.98 19.58
CA ASN A 600 -1.55 -2.98 20.58
C ASN A 600 -0.31 -3.78 20.12
N LYS A 601 0.81 -3.51 20.81
CA LYS A 601 2.10 -4.13 20.50
C LYS A 601 2.03 -5.67 20.56
N ALA A 602 1.38 -6.25 21.57
CA ALA A 602 1.25 -7.71 21.72
C ALA A 602 0.48 -8.36 20.56
N PHE A 603 -0.58 -7.71 20.05
CA PHE A 603 -1.32 -8.16 18.86
C PHE A 603 -0.43 -8.12 17.61
N HIS A 604 0.31 -7.04 17.42
CA HIS A 604 1.22 -6.87 16.29
C HIS A 604 2.39 -7.84 16.34
N ASP A 605 3.01 -8.01 17.53
CA ASP A 605 4.16 -8.88 17.71
C ASP A 605 3.84 -10.39 17.65
N SER A 606 2.57 -10.77 17.67
CA SER A 606 2.16 -12.19 17.56
C SER A 606 2.68 -12.87 16.29
N SER A 607 2.91 -12.11 15.21
CA SER A 607 3.50 -12.59 13.95
C SER A 607 5.04 -12.42 13.87
N PHE A 608 5.68 -11.93 14.94
CA PHE A 608 7.14 -11.73 14.96
C PHE A 608 7.86 -13.07 14.76
N LEU A 609 8.70 -13.17 13.72
CA LEU A 609 9.41 -14.39 13.27
C LEU A 609 8.50 -15.60 12.98
N ARG A 610 7.19 -15.39 12.83
CA ARG A 610 6.21 -16.45 12.55
C ARG A 610 5.47 -16.26 11.22
N ALA A 611 5.79 -15.20 10.51
CA ALA A 611 5.20 -14.85 9.21
C ALA A 611 3.66 -15.00 9.20
N ALA A 612 3.11 -15.70 8.21
CA ALA A 612 1.68 -15.90 8.05
C ALA A 612 1.07 -16.97 8.98
N ASP A 613 1.85 -17.75 9.72
CA ASP A 613 1.35 -18.93 10.43
C ASP A 613 0.26 -18.56 11.44
N VAL A 614 0.50 -17.56 12.28
CA VAL A 614 -0.51 -17.10 13.26
C VAL A 614 -1.76 -16.56 12.58
N GLN A 615 -1.58 -15.86 11.45
CA GLN A 615 -2.70 -15.31 10.69
C GLN A 615 -3.53 -16.41 10.05
N LEU A 616 -2.91 -17.44 9.50
CA LEU A 616 -3.61 -18.61 8.94
C LEU A 616 -4.37 -19.39 10.00
N ASP A 617 -3.80 -19.57 11.22
CA ASP A 617 -4.53 -20.15 12.33
C ASP A 617 -5.82 -19.37 12.63
N ASP A 618 -5.72 -18.04 12.67
CA ASP A 618 -6.85 -17.15 12.91
C ASP A 618 -7.87 -17.17 11.76
N HIS A 619 -7.43 -17.24 10.50
CA HIS A 619 -8.28 -17.32 9.32
C HIS A 619 -9.13 -18.61 9.37
N VAL A 620 -8.52 -19.76 9.65
CA VAL A 620 -9.25 -21.03 9.80
C VAL A 620 -10.28 -20.93 10.93
N ALA A 621 -9.92 -20.34 12.07
CA ALA A 621 -10.85 -20.16 13.19
C ALA A 621 -12.00 -19.21 12.84
N ALA A 622 -11.72 -18.13 12.13
CA ALA A 622 -12.71 -17.15 11.67
C ALA A 622 -13.68 -17.77 10.66
N LEU A 623 -13.18 -18.51 9.67
CA LEU A 623 -14.04 -19.16 8.65
C LEU A 623 -14.98 -20.20 9.28
N ARG A 624 -14.54 -20.94 10.29
CA ARG A 624 -15.43 -21.83 11.05
C ARG A 624 -16.55 -21.08 11.76
N GLN A 625 -16.26 -19.97 12.42
CA GLN A 625 -17.28 -19.11 13.05
C GLN A 625 -18.24 -18.50 12.01
N LEU A 626 -17.74 -18.19 10.82
CA LEU A 626 -18.60 -17.72 9.72
C LEU A 626 -19.55 -18.85 9.22
N GLY A 627 -19.10 -20.10 9.21
CA GLY A 627 -19.96 -21.25 8.91
C GLY A 627 -21.13 -21.39 9.88
N GLU A 628 -20.93 -21.03 11.14
CA GLU A 628 -22.01 -21.02 12.14
C GLU A 628 -22.99 -19.83 11.95
N ARG A 629 -22.50 -18.69 11.48
CA ARG A 629 -23.29 -17.47 11.28
C ARG A 629 -24.00 -17.38 9.94
N TYR A 630 -23.46 -18.04 8.93
CA TYR A 630 -23.93 -18.04 7.55
C TYR A 630 -24.17 -19.50 7.11
N PRO A 631 -25.32 -20.11 7.46
CA PRO A 631 -25.58 -21.53 7.21
C PRO A 631 -25.51 -21.93 5.73
N GLY A 632 -25.71 -20.95 4.82
CA GLY A 632 -25.65 -21.17 3.38
C GLY A 632 -24.26 -21.38 2.80
N ILE A 633 -23.17 -21.31 3.59
CA ILE A 633 -21.82 -21.58 3.08
C ILE A 633 -21.40 -23.03 3.29
N ASP A 634 -20.49 -23.49 2.43
CA ASP A 634 -19.95 -24.84 2.47
C ASP A 634 -18.45 -24.82 2.83
N LEU A 635 -18.14 -25.16 4.06
CA LEU A 635 -16.77 -25.23 4.57
C LEU A 635 -15.99 -26.48 4.08
N GLU A 636 -16.63 -27.42 3.39
CA GLU A 636 -15.91 -28.47 2.66
C GLU A 636 -15.34 -27.96 1.33
N ARG A 637 -15.77 -26.78 0.89
CA ARG A 637 -15.29 -26.11 -0.32
C ARG A 637 -14.72 -24.74 0.00
N VAL A 638 -13.52 -24.73 0.64
CA VAL A 638 -12.78 -23.50 0.96
C VAL A 638 -11.62 -23.32 0.01
N GLY A 639 -11.58 -22.17 -0.66
CA GLY A 639 -10.46 -21.72 -1.48
C GLY A 639 -9.72 -20.56 -0.82
N ILE A 640 -8.55 -20.20 -1.37
CA ILE A 640 -7.74 -19.08 -0.93
C ILE A 640 -7.02 -18.44 -2.11
N TYR A 641 -6.89 -17.14 -2.14
CA TYR A 641 -5.99 -16.47 -3.07
C TYR A 641 -5.28 -15.29 -2.42
N GLY A 642 -4.15 -14.96 -3.00
CA GLY A 642 -3.40 -13.79 -2.59
C GLY A 642 -2.27 -13.46 -3.54
N HIS A 643 -1.75 -12.25 -3.39
CA HIS A 643 -0.65 -11.73 -4.19
C HIS A 643 0.51 -11.31 -3.29
N SER A 644 1.75 -11.42 -3.76
CA SER A 644 2.94 -11.03 -3.02
C SER A 644 3.07 -11.82 -1.71
N PHE A 645 3.09 -11.17 -0.56
CA PHE A 645 3.02 -11.88 0.72
C PHE A 645 1.73 -12.70 0.87
N GLY A 646 0.63 -12.23 0.28
CA GLY A 646 -0.62 -13.01 0.17
C GLY A 646 -0.46 -14.25 -0.71
N GLY A 647 0.35 -14.19 -1.76
CA GLY A 647 0.71 -15.36 -2.58
C GLY A 647 1.51 -16.39 -1.80
N TYR A 648 2.51 -15.94 -1.04
CA TYR A 648 3.20 -16.80 -0.08
C TYR A 648 2.21 -17.45 0.90
N SER A 649 1.32 -16.65 1.47
CA SER A 649 0.35 -17.10 2.47
C SER A 649 -0.67 -18.08 1.87
N ALA A 650 -1.14 -17.85 0.65
CA ALA A 650 -2.07 -18.74 -0.04
C ALA A 650 -1.46 -20.12 -0.32
N ALA A 651 -0.24 -20.17 -0.82
CA ALA A 651 0.47 -21.44 -0.98
C ALA A 651 0.69 -22.13 0.37
N ARG A 652 1.14 -21.37 1.38
CA ARG A 652 1.36 -21.89 2.74
C ARG A 652 0.09 -22.48 3.35
N ALA A 653 -1.07 -21.87 3.12
CA ALA A 653 -2.35 -22.33 3.60
C ALA A 653 -2.68 -23.74 3.08
N LEU A 654 -2.51 -24.01 1.79
CA LEU A 654 -2.71 -25.32 1.19
C LEU A 654 -1.71 -26.36 1.72
N LEU A 655 -0.48 -25.93 2.00
CA LEU A 655 0.57 -26.80 2.50
C LEU A 655 0.47 -27.07 4.00
N ARG A 656 -0.06 -26.13 4.79
CA ARG A 656 -0.20 -26.24 6.25
C ARG A 656 -1.57 -26.84 6.64
N TYR A 657 -2.63 -26.51 5.90
CA TYR A 657 -4.01 -26.96 6.12
C TYR A 657 -4.57 -27.71 4.90
N PRO A 658 -3.91 -28.83 4.47
CA PRO A 658 -4.25 -29.50 3.20
C PRO A 658 -5.62 -30.15 3.17
N THR A 659 -6.27 -30.32 4.33
CA THR A 659 -7.64 -30.85 4.42
C THR A 659 -8.70 -29.76 4.52
N PHE A 660 -8.32 -28.52 4.86
CA PHE A 660 -9.24 -27.40 4.97
C PHE A 660 -9.31 -26.62 3.65
N TYR A 661 -8.18 -26.10 3.16
CA TYR A 661 -8.12 -25.41 1.86
C TYR A 661 -8.02 -26.43 0.71
N LYS A 662 -8.98 -26.34 -0.24
CA LYS A 662 -9.07 -27.25 -1.39
C LYS A 662 -8.44 -26.69 -2.66
N VAL A 663 -8.53 -25.36 -2.85
CA VAL A 663 -8.07 -24.67 -4.06
C VAL A 663 -7.32 -23.40 -3.65
N GLY A 664 -6.14 -23.16 -4.22
CA GLY A 664 -5.37 -21.95 -3.99
C GLY A 664 -4.83 -21.31 -5.25
N VAL A 665 -4.85 -19.98 -5.30
CA VAL A 665 -4.16 -19.19 -6.32
C VAL A 665 -3.12 -18.32 -5.63
N ALA A 666 -1.85 -18.61 -5.88
CA ALA A 666 -0.70 -17.96 -5.24
C ALA A 666 0.08 -17.17 -6.28
N SER A 667 -0.12 -15.85 -6.34
CA SER A 667 0.55 -15.00 -7.31
C SER A 667 1.72 -14.23 -6.71
N ALA A 668 2.85 -14.19 -7.42
CA ALA A 668 4.07 -13.45 -7.10
C ALA A 668 4.52 -13.65 -5.63
N GLY A 669 4.47 -14.89 -5.13
CA GLY A 669 4.79 -15.21 -3.75
C GLY A 669 6.28 -15.43 -3.53
N SER A 670 6.81 -14.87 -2.45
CA SER A 670 8.19 -15.13 -1.99
C SER A 670 8.24 -16.43 -1.20
N HIS A 671 8.20 -17.57 -1.86
CA HIS A 671 8.03 -18.89 -1.23
C HIS A 671 9.28 -19.43 -0.54
N ASN A 672 10.44 -18.83 -0.78
CA ASN A 672 11.70 -19.14 -0.12
C ASN A 672 12.37 -17.82 0.33
N PHE A 673 12.55 -17.67 1.64
CA PHE A 673 13.10 -16.43 2.19
C PHE A 673 14.61 -16.27 1.95
N GLN A 674 15.34 -17.35 1.75
CA GLN A 674 16.76 -17.27 1.43
C GLN A 674 17.02 -16.51 0.13
N GLY A 675 16.12 -16.60 -0.85
CA GLY A 675 16.22 -15.91 -2.13
C GLY A 675 15.63 -14.51 -2.14
N MET A 676 15.00 -14.05 -1.03
CA MET A 676 14.55 -12.67 -0.95
C MET A 676 15.73 -11.70 -0.82
N TYR A 677 15.52 -10.50 -1.37
CA TYR A 677 16.50 -9.44 -1.17
C TYR A 677 16.71 -9.21 0.33
N GLY A 678 17.97 -9.29 0.69
CA GLY A 678 18.46 -9.09 2.04
C GLY A 678 18.61 -7.62 2.35
N GLY A 679 18.98 -7.38 3.55
CA GLY A 679 19.28 -6.05 4.00
C GLY A 679 18.17 -5.41 4.79
N ALA A 680 18.63 -4.58 5.67
CA ALA A 680 17.87 -3.88 6.67
C ALA A 680 16.78 -3.00 6.11
N LEU A 681 16.91 -2.64 4.86
CA LEU A 681 16.04 -1.69 4.20
C LEU A 681 14.71 -2.28 3.75
N HIS A 682 14.56 -3.63 3.72
CA HIS A 682 13.74 -4.12 2.65
C HIS A 682 12.69 -5.13 3.01
N GLY A 683 11.90 -4.97 3.86
CA GLY A 683 10.70 -5.76 3.91
C GLY A 683 10.79 -7.01 4.80
N MET A 684 11.98 -7.61 5.01
CA MET A 684 12.09 -8.73 5.94
C MET A 684 11.72 -8.31 7.34
N ASP A 685 12.17 -7.13 7.74
CA ASP A 685 11.78 -6.52 8.99
C ASP A 685 10.28 -6.19 9.04
N ARG A 686 9.74 -5.64 7.98
CA ARG A 686 8.32 -5.34 7.86
C ARG A 686 7.46 -6.59 7.86
N LEU A 687 7.79 -7.55 6.99
CA LEU A 687 6.97 -8.74 6.77
C LEU A 687 7.05 -9.71 7.94
N PHE A 688 8.26 -9.93 8.45
CA PHE A 688 8.50 -10.98 9.44
C PHE A 688 8.85 -10.43 10.82
N GLY A 689 9.18 -9.14 10.89
CA GLY A 689 9.54 -8.47 12.13
C GLY A 689 10.83 -8.97 12.75
N GLY A 690 11.63 -9.69 11.99
CA GLY A 690 12.88 -10.25 12.44
C GLY A 690 14.03 -9.86 11.56
N VAL A 691 15.21 -9.74 12.17
CA VAL A 691 16.44 -9.56 11.47
C VAL A 691 17.14 -10.88 11.37
N LEU A 692 17.81 -10.99 10.27
CA LEU A 692 18.73 -12.06 10.00
C LEU A 692 20.01 -11.86 10.79
N PRO A 693 20.57 -12.91 11.36
CA PRO A 693 21.94 -12.84 11.80
C PRO A 693 22.81 -12.47 10.59
N ALA A 694 23.71 -11.54 10.79
CA ALA A 694 24.66 -11.07 9.78
C ALA A 694 25.62 -12.17 9.28
N THR A 695 25.54 -13.36 9.86
CA THR A 695 26.41 -14.51 9.53
C THR A 695 25.56 -15.63 8.95
N PRO A 696 25.81 -16.04 7.68
CA PRO A 696 25.23 -17.28 7.13
C PRO A 696 25.65 -18.46 8.02
N THR A 697 24.74 -19.34 8.37
CA THR A 697 25.11 -20.64 8.89
C THR A 697 25.75 -21.46 7.77
N ALA A 698 26.68 -22.35 8.08
CA ALA A 698 27.34 -23.23 7.10
C ALA A 698 26.33 -24.08 6.27
N GLU A 699 25.08 -24.09 6.62
CA GLU A 699 23.98 -24.82 6.00
C GLU A 699 23.00 -23.94 5.19
N GLY A 700 23.26 -22.67 5.04
CA GLY A 700 22.60 -21.78 4.07
C GLY A 700 21.41 -20.99 4.59
N VAL A 701 20.39 -21.57 5.22
CA VAL A 701 19.20 -20.82 5.70
C VAL A 701 19.36 -20.42 7.16
N PRO A 702 19.24 -19.13 7.53
CA PRO A 702 19.23 -18.73 8.93
C PRO A 702 18.13 -19.45 9.70
N ALA A 703 18.47 -20.05 10.83
CA ALA A 703 17.58 -20.87 11.66
C ALA A 703 16.19 -20.27 11.93
N PRO A 704 16.01 -18.94 12.12
CA PRO A 704 14.68 -18.33 12.33
C PRO A 704 13.73 -18.46 11.14
N PHE A 705 14.24 -18.69 9.93
CA PHE A 705 13.42 -18.72 8.69
C PHE A 705 13.24 -20.14 8.12
N ALA A 706 14.00 -21.12 8.58
CA ALA A 706 13.93 -22.51 8.09
C ALA A 706 12.49 -23.10 8.15
N GLY A 707 11.72 -22.75 9.18
CA GLY A 707 10.33 -23.18 9.34
C GLY A 707 9.31 -22.43 8.49
N LEU A 708 9.73 -21.34 7.83
CA LEU A 708 8.83 -20.45 7.06
C LEU A 708 8.89 -20.71 5.55
N ASP A 709 9.82 -21.54 5.09
CA ASP A 709 9.96 -21.89 3.68
C ASP A 709 8.82 -22.83 3.23
N ASN A 710 8.08 -22.41 2.20
CA ASN A 710 7.00 -23.21 1.65
C ASN A 710 7.51 -24.49 0.96
N ALA A 711 8.72 -24.47 0.39
CA ALA A 711 9.32 -25.64 -0.24
C ALA A 711 9.49 -26.82 0.74
N ALA A 712 9.75 -26.52 2.01
CA ALA A 712 9.86 -27.55 3.05
C ALA A 712 8.55 -28.33 3.31
N LEU A 713 7.39 -27.70 2.98
CA LEU A 713 6.07 -28.27 3.15
C LEU A 713 5.49 -28.89 1.85
N ALA A 714 6.22 -28.87 0.74
CA ALA A 714 5.73 -29.24 -0.59
C ALA A 714 5.03 -30.61 -0.62
N GLY A 715 5.53 -31.60 0.14
CA GLY A 715 4.97 -32.94 0.26
C GLY A 715 3.52 -33.00 0.81
N ASN A 716 3.07 -31.94 1.48
CA ASN A 716 1.76 -31.90 2.12
C ASN A 716 0.63 -31.51 1.15
N LEU A 717 0.94 -30.97 -0.05
CA LEU A 717 -0.09 -30.52 -1.00
C LEU A 717 -1.07 -31.66 -1.35
N ARG A 718 -2.35 -31.38 -1.18
CA ARG A 718 -3.46 -32.30 -1.54
C ARG A 718 -4.50 -31.64 -2.43
N GLY A 719 -4.70 -30.33 -2.32
CA GLY A 719 -5.65 -29.57 -3.12
C GLY A 719 -5.06 -29.10 -4.47
N HIS A 720 -5.81 -28.30 -5.16
CA HIS A 720 -5.40 -27.68 -6.43
C HIS A 720 -4.67 -26.37 -6.16
N LEU A 721 -3.45 -26.22 -6.66
CA LEU A 721 -2.62 -25.04 -6.50
C LEU A 721 -2.23 -24.46 -7.86
N LEU A 722 -2.63 -23.20 -8.10
CA LEU A 722 -2.15 -22.40 -9.23
C LEU A 722 -1.07 -21.44 -8.73
N LEU A 723 0.16 -21.65 -9.18
CA LEU A 723 1.28 -20.71 -8.99
C LEU A 723 1.30 -19.71 -10.15
N VAL A 724 1.42 -18.41 -9.84
CA VAL A 724 1.47 -17.36 -10.85
C VAL A 724 2.67 -16.46 -10.61
N TYR A 725 3.41 -16.10 -11.66
CA TYR A 725 4.50 -15.14 -11.54
C TYR A 725 4.65 -14.28 -12.80
N GLY A 726 5.10 -13.04 -12.58
CA GLY A 726 5.54 -12.15 -13.65
C GLY A 726 7.00 -12.36 -13.96
N GLU A 727 7.35 -12.40 -15.23
CA GLU A 727 8.71 -12.69 -15.71
C GLU A 727 9.75 -11.68 -15.21
N LEU A 728 9.36 -10.42 -15.08
CA LEU A 728 10.23 -9.32 -14.67
C LEU A 728 9.87 -8.79 -13.29
N ASP A 729 9.37 -9.65 -12.41
CA ASP A 729 9.05 -9.29 -11.04
C ASP A 729 10.32 -9.10 -10.21
N GLU A 730 10.65 -7.85 -9.89
CA GLU A 730 11.82 -7.46 -9.11
C GLU A 730 11.54 -7.46 -7.60
N ASN A 731 10.26 -7.54 -7.17
CA ASN A 731 9.89 -7.57 -5.76
C ASN A 731 9.82 -9.00 -5.20
N ALA A 732 9.21 -9.91 -5.95
CA ALA A 732 9.20 -11.33 -5.67
C ALA A 732 9.81 -12.08 -6.86
N PRO A 733 11.14 -12.16 -6.94
CA PRO A 733 11.82 -12.71 -8.10
C PRO A 733 11.26 -14.06 -8.56
N PRO A 734 11.10 -14.30 -9.85
CA PRO A 734 10.55 -15.54 -10.42
C PRO A 734 11.17 -16.82 -9.85
N ALA A 735 12.46 -16.75 -9.52
CA ALA A 735 13.19 -17.87 -8.92
C ALA A 735 12.52 -18.41 -7.65
N LEU A 736 11.88 -17.56 -6.85
CA LEU A 736 11.24 -17.95 -5.57
C LEU A 736 10.00 -18.84 -5.82
N THR A 737 9.22 -18.52 -6.84
CA THR A 737 8.09 -19.38 -7.28
C THR A 737 8.59 -20.67 -7.92
N LEU A 738 9.62 -20.59 -8.76
CA LEU A 738 10.19 -21.76 -9.45
C LEU A 738 10.88 -22.73 -8.47
N GLN A 739 11.44 -22.26 -7.37
CA GLN A 739 12.00 -23.11 -6.31
C GLN A 739 10.90 -23.91 -5.60
N LEU A 740 9.72 -23.30 -5.33
CA LEU A 740 8.58 -24.04 -4.82
C LEU A 740 8.09 -25.09 -5.84
N ALA A 741 7.98 -24.71 -7.11
CA ALA A 741 7.62 -25.62 -8.19
C ALA A 741 8.57 -26.83 -8.27
N ALA A 742 9.89 -26.58 -8.15
CA ALA A 742 10.89 -27.66 -8.11
C ALA A 742 10.72 -28.57 -6.89
N ALA A 743 10.41 -28.02 -5.72
CA ALA A 743 10.12 -28.80 -4.51
C ALA A 743 8.85 -29.65 -4.65
N LEU A 744 7.79 -29.12 -5.26
CA LEU A 744 6.56 -29.84 -5.57
C LEU A 744 6.83 -31.01 -6.55
N ASN A 745 7.63 -30.77 -7.60
CA ASN A 745 8.05 -31.81 -8.54
C ASN A 745 8.83 -32.94 -7.81
N LYS A 746 9.78 -32.58 -6.96
CA LYS A 746 10.53 -33.54 -6.14
C LYS A 746 9.63 -34.35 -5.22
N ALA A 747 8.58 -33.72 -4.67
CA ALA A 747 7.58 -34.36 -3.82
C ALA A 747 6.50 -35.10 -4.61
N GLN A 748 6.54 -35.11 -5.94
CA GLN A 748 5.56 -35.71 -6.84
C GLN A 748 4.14 -35.19 -6.58
N ARG A 749 4.00 -33.86 -6.38
CA ARG A 749 2.72 -33.17 -6.20
C ARG A 749 2.35 -32.43 -7.48
N SER A 750 1.10 -32.59 -7.90
CA SER A 750 0.55 -31.87 -9.05
C SER A 750 0.21 -30.44 -8.68
N TYR A 751 0.52 -29.51 -9.54
CA TYR A 751 0.19 -28.09 -9.45
C TYR A 751 0.06 -27.51 -10.86
N ASP A 752 -0.56 -26.34 -10.97
CA ASP A 752 -0.63 -25.56 -12.21
C ASP A 752 0.29 -24.35 -12.10
N LEU A 753 0.84 -23.89 -13.24
CA LEU A 753 1.74 -22.77 -13.31
C LEU A 753 1.28 -21.78 -14.40
N LEU A 754 1.08 -20.53 -14.05
CA LEU A 754 0.82 -19.43 -14.99
C LEU A 754 2.02 -18.50 -15.04
N TYR A 755 2.66 -18.47 -16.18
CA TYR A 755 3.72 -17.56 -16.52
C TYR A 755 3.15 -16.36 -17.26
N LEU A 756 3.48 -15.14 -16.82
CA LEU A 756 3.05 -13.89 -17.45
C LEU A 756 4.27 -13.16 -18.02
N ALA A 757 4.38 -13.20 -19.35
CA ALA A 757 5.51 -12.63 -20.07
C ALA A 757 5.61 -11.11 -19.85
N ARG A 758 6.81 -10.61 -19.62
CA ARG A 758 7.14 -9.18 -19.45
C ARG A 758 6.38 -8.45 -18.32
N GLN A 759 5.61 -9.16 -17.51
CA GLN A 759 4.92 -8.59 -16.36
C GLN A 759 5.87 -8.39 -15.18
N ASP A 760 5.66 -7.30 -14.48
CA ASP A 760 6.31 -6.97 -13.21
C ASP A 760 5.48 -7.44 -12.00
N HIS A 761 5.79 -6.94 -10.82
CA HIS A 761 5.08 -7.29 -9.60
C HIS A 761 3.59 -6.87 -9.57
N GLU A 762 3.19 -5.88 -10.37
CA GLU A 762 1.82 -5.34 -10.39
C GLU A 762 0.85 -6.15 -11.27
N LEU A 763 1.25 -7.32 -11.75
CA LEU A 763 0.52 -8.20 -12.67
C LEU A 763 -0.96 -8.46 -12.25
N PHE A 764 -1.24 -8.49 -10.96
CA PHE A 764 -2.54 -8.89 -10.40
C PHE A 764 -3.63 -7.82 -10.57
N ARG A 765 -3.25 -6.55 -10.79
CA ARG A 765 -4.21 -5.44 -10.75
C ARG A 765 -5.06 -5.35 -12.00
N ASN A 766 -4.42 -5.45 -13.16
CA ASN A 766 -5.03 -5.08 -14.43
C ASN A 766 -4.74 -6.11 -15.53
N ASP A 767 -4.19 -7.30 -15.21
CA ASP A 767 -3.96 -8.35 -16.20
C ASP A 767 -5.23 -9.19 -16.39
N ALA A 768 -5.85 -9.07 -17.56
CA ALA A 768 -7.07 -9.81 -17.89
C ALA A 768 -6.82 -11.33 -17.93
N THR A 769 -5.64 -11.78 -18.37
CA THR A 769 -5.29 -13.20 -18.42
C THR A 769 -5.20 -13.78 -17.02
N TYR A 770 -4.51 -13.09 -16.11
CA TYR A 770 -4.43 -13.49 -14.70
C TYR A 770 -5.82 -13.59 -14.07
N THR A 771 -6.63 -12.52 -14.22
CA THR A 771 -7.98 -12.45 -13.64
C THR A 771 -8.88 -13.57 -14.16
N HIS A 772 -8.90 -13.79 -15.47
CA HIS A 772 -9.71 -14.83 -16.10
C HIS A 772 -9.28 -16.22 -15.66
N ARG A 773 -7.97 -16.50 -15.66
CA ARG A 773 -7.43 -17.80 -15.23
C ARG A 773 -7.71 -18.08 -13.76
N MET A 774 -7.67 -17.07 -12.89
CA MET A 774 -8.02 -17.19 -11.47
C MET A 774 -9.51 -17.55 -11.31
N TRP A 775 -10.41 -16.85 -12.02
CA TRP A 775 -11.85 -17.14 -11.98
C TRP A 775 -12.17 -18.54 -12.46
N ASP A 776 -11.64 -18.93 -13.61
CA ASP A 776 -11.80 -20.28 -14.17
C ASP A 776 -11.30 -21.35 -13.20
N TYR A 777 -10.19 -21.07 -12.52
CA TYR A 777 -9.59 -22.01 -11.59
C TYR A 777 -10.52 -22.30 -10.40
N PHE A 778 -11.10 -21.26 -9.81
CA PHE A 778 -12.08 -21.42 -8.74
C PHE A 778 -13.39 -22.03 -9.23
N VAL A 779 -13.89 -21.62 -10.38
CA VAL A 779 -15.12 -22.19 -10.95
C VAL A 779 -14.94 -23.69 -11.20
N ARG A 780 -13.83 -24.09 -11.79
CA ARG A 780 -13.56 -25.50 -12.11
C ARG A 780 -13.31 -26.35 -10.88
N HIS A 781 -12.40 -25.92 -10.02
CA HIS A 781 -11.87 -26.79 -8.95
C HIS A 781 -12.57 -26.59 -7.60
N LEU A 782 -13.19 -25.43 -7.34
CA LEU A 782 -13.87 -25.16 -6.08
C LEU A 782 -15.40 -25.28 -6.22
N ALA A 783 -15.97 -24.68 -7.27
CA ALA A 783 -17.40 -24.82 -7.53
C ALA A 783 -17.76 -26.16 -8.23
N GLY A 784 -16.77 -26.84 -8.83
CA GLY A 784 -17.00 -28.10 -9.56
C GLY A 784 -17.77 -27.90 -10.86
N GLN A 785 -17.70 -26.72 -11.47
CA GLN A 785 -18.41 -26.38 -12.71
C GLN A 785 -17.43 -26.18 -13.85
N GLN A 786 -17.93 -26.32 -15.09
CA GLN A 786 -17.15 -25.93 -16.26
C GLN A 786 -17.22 -24.39 -16.43
N PRO A 787 -16.10 -23.68 -16.50
CA PRO A 787 -16.11 -22.28 -16.88
C PRO A 787 -16.73 -22.10 -18.29
N PRO A 788 -17.49 -21.03 -18.51
CA PRO A 788 -18.01 -20.74 -19.85
C PRO A 788 -16.85 -20.35 -20.78
N ASP A 789 -17.01 -20.65 -22.07
CA ASP A 789 -16.06 -20.22 -23.09
C ASP A 789 -16.22 -18.70 -23.32
N THR A 790 -15.40 -17.91 -22.65
CA THR A 790 -15.39 -16.44 -22.68
C THR A 790 -13.98 -15.89 -22.73
N VAL A 791 -13.86 -14.65 -23.15
CA VAL A 791 -12.62 -13.86 -23.07
C VAL A 791 -12.93 -12.56 -22.35
N LEU A 792 -12.14 -12.21 -21.33
CA LEU A 792 -12.24 -10.89 -20.70
C LEU A 792 -11.65 -9.84 -21.62
N ALA A 793 -12.31 -8.69 -21.70
CA ALA A 793 -11.74 -7.51 -22.35
C ALA A 793 -10.46 -7.05 -21.62
N PRO A 794 -9.55 -6.31 -22.29
CA PRO A 794 -8.42 -5.69 -21.61
C PRO A 794 -8.92 -4.84 -20.45
N LEU A 795 -8.39 -5.10 -19.25
CA LEU A 795 -8.78 -4.35 -18.06
C LEU A 795 -8.19 -2.93 -18.08
N PRO A 796 -8.91 -1.91 -17.58
CA PRO A 796 -8.40 -0.54 -17.53
C PRO A 796 -7.05 -0.42 -16.84
N GLY A 797 -6.07 0.20 -17.49
CA GLY A 797 -4.69 0.34 -17.01
C GLY A 797 -3.84 -0.93 -17.10
N GLY A 798 -4.33 -1.96 -17.76
CA GLY A 798 -3.58 -3.18 -18.06
C GLY A 798 -2.55 -2.96 -19.18
N PRO A 799 -1.60 -3.90 -19.31
CA PRO A 799 -0.70 -3.91 -20.45
C PRO A 799 -1.53 -4.12 -21.73
N GLY A 800 -1.36 -3.21 -22.69
CA GLY A 800 -1.98 -3.30 -24.01
C GLY A 800 -1.32 -4.36 -24.90
#